data_27da3f183ef1dfe4a126846288a1e979
#
_entry.id   27da3f183ef1dfe4a126846288a1e979
#
_cell.length_a   1.000
_cell.length_b   1.000
_cell.length_c   1.000
_cell.angle_alpha   90.00
_cell.angle_beta   90.00
_cell.angle_gamma   90.00
#
_symmetry.space_group_name_H-M   'P 1'
#
loop_
_entity.id
_entity.type
_entity.pdbx_description
1 polymer ?
#
loop_
_entity_poly.entity_id
_entity_poly.type
_entity_poly.pdbx_seq_one_letter_code
_entity_poly.pdbx_strand_id
1 'polypeptide(L)'
;MAGLRRVTAALAFISSPIVYGLYQNGSSFSPCDSPLYCQGDVLKQIELARPFSDSKTFVDLPTKVPLDKVLAAFDKLAKPLSNNTELNDFLSTYFGQAGTELAQVPRDQLETNPVFLDDIDDSVVKQFVQKVIDIWPDLTRTYVGASNCTGCVDSFIPVNRTFVVAGGRFREPYYWDSFWIIEGLLRTGGSFTQISRNIIENFLDFVEQFGFVPNGARLYYLNRSQPPLLTQMVKTYIDYTNDTSLLERALPLLIKEHNFWIENRTLAITSGDKTFHLAHYEVQNTEPRPESYREDYITANNRSYYAESGIIYPESHPLNESEKAELYSNLASGAETGWDYTSRWIANPSDAAKDVYFPLRSLNTNNIVPVDLNSILFANEMVISGYLGKSGDSPLATEFEQLAKNRSEAMYALMWNDKYMSYFDYNLTSGAQDLYVPSNADTTPAEKADAPEGYQVFFHVAQFYPFWLGAAPPQLRDNPLAVKLAFQRVSDRVSEKAGGVAATNYVTGQQWDQPNVWPPLMHVLIEGLLKTPATFGKEDPAYLETQDLSLKLAQRYLDSTFCTWRATGGSTDETPKLEGLGPDDEGIMFEKYADDSTNVAGGGGEYEVVEGFGWTNGVLIWAVDTFGNKLKRPDCGNLTAANIDRKLRKRGSSGQRAVELSPYDARWVANLRQGR
;
A
#
# COMPACT_ATOMS: atom_id res chain seq x y z
N MET A 1 23.79 54.47 23.38
CA MET A 1 22.88 53.81 24.30
C MET A 1 21.54 53.68 23.59
N ALA A 2 21.25 52.53 23.01
CA ALA A 2 19.94 52.16 22.53
C ALA A 2 19.83 50.63 22.68
N GLY A 3 18.96 50.21 23.59
CA GLY A 3 18.91 48.82 24.05
C GLY A 3 18.23 47.91 23.03
N LEU A 4 18.89 46.85 22.67
CA LEU A 4 18.30 45.69 22.01
C LEU A 4 17.31 45.01 22.99
N ARG A 5 16.04 45.11 22.72
CA ARG A 5 15.04 44.21 23.35
C ARG A 5 15.14 42.83 22.69
N ARG A 6 15.58 41.85 23.44
CA ARG A 6 15.44 40.43 23.12
C ARG A 6 13.95 40.11 23.19
N VAL A 7 13.34 39.81 22.05
CA VAL A 7 12.04 39.16 21.98
C VAL A 7 12.31 37.66 22.13
N THR A 8 12.16 37.17 23.34
CA THR A 8 12.04 35.72 23.59
C THR A 8 10.63 35.36 23.16
N ALA A 9 10.50 34.76 21.96
CA ALA A 9 9.27 34.10 21.56
C ALA A 9 9.16 32.84 22.42
N ALA A 10 8.36 32.90 23.47
CA ALA A 10 7.87 31.71 24.16
C ALA A 10 6.92 31.01 23.19
N LEU A 11 7.31 29.89 22.61
CA LEU A 11 6.42 28.93 21.97
C LEU A 11 5.46 28.44 23.06
N ALA A 12 4.29 29.07 23.14
CA ALA A 12 3.18 28.52 23.89
C ALA A 12 2.72 27.26 23.12
N PHE A 13 3.08 26.10 23.64
CA PHE A 13 2.43 24.84 23.27
C PHE A 13 0.94 24.98 23.59
N ILE A 14 0.15 25.27 22.59
CA ILE A 14 -1.30 25.08 22.65
C ILE A 14 -1.50 23.58 22.43
N SER A 15 -1.52 22.86 23.53
CA SER A 15 -1.95 21.47 23.57
C SER A 15 -3.46 21.40 23.29
N SER A 16 -3.82 21.05 22.11
CA SER A 16 -5.03 20.27 21.79
C SER A 16 -4.84 19.70 20.39
N PRO A 17 -4.57 18.41 20.22
CA PRO A 17 -4.68 17.78 18.93
C PRO A 17 -6.17 17.74 18.59
N ILE A 18 -6.66 18.67 17.80
CA ILE A 18 -7.92 18.47 17.09
C ILE A 18 -7.56 17.51 15.95
N VAL A 19 -7.66 16.22 16.21
CA VAL A 19 -7.67 15.21 15.15
C VAL A 19 -9.03 15.33 14.47
N TYR A 20 -9.11 16.14 13.43
CA TYR A 20 -10.29 16.24 12.59
C TYR A 20 -10.49 14.88 11.89
N GLY A 21 -11.51 14.15 12.31
CA GLY A 21 -11.90 12.87 11.72
C GLY A 21 -12.16 11.79 12.75
N LEU A 22 -11.32 11.61 13.74
CA LEU A 22 -11.51 10.60 14.77
C LEU A 22 -12.76 10.93 15.62
N TYR A 23 -13.73 10.02 15.62
CA TYR A 23 -14.93 10.11 16.44
C TYR A 23 -14.75 9.30 17.73
N GLN A 24 -14.99 9.96 18.86
CA GLN A 24 -14.92 9.32 20.17
C GLN A 24 -16.30 9.37 20.83
N ASN A 25 -16.77 8.22 21.28
CA ASN A 25 -17.97 8.08 22.11
C ASN A 25 -17.63 7.23 23.36
N GLY A 26 -17.43 7.92 24.49
CA GLY A 26 -16.92 7.28 25.69
C GLY A 26 -15.51 6.72 25.48
N SER A 27 -15.35 5.39 25.59
CA SER A 27 -14.08 4.68 25.32
C SER A 27 -13.98 4.12 23.90
N SER A 28 -14.99 4.31 23.05
CA SER A 28 -14.99 3.82 21.66
C SER A 28 -14.44 4.87 20.73
N PHE A 29 -13.55 4.44 19.83
CA PHE A 29 -12.96 5.24 18.76
C PHE A 29 -13.31 4.64 17.41
N SER A 30 -13.81 5.47 16.48
CA SER A 30 -14.10 5.13 15.10
C SER A 30 -13.62 6.22 14.14
N PRO A 31 -13.48 5.91 12.82
CA PRO A 31 -12.92 6.86 11.86
C PRO A 31 -13.71 8.16 11.73
N CYS A 32 -15.04 8.11 11.86
CA CYS A 32 -15.92 9.27 11.81
C CYS A 32 -17.26 9.01 12.51
N ASP A 33 -18.11 10.02 12.60
CA ASP A 33 -19.43 9.96 13.24
C ASP A 33 -20.55 9.40 12.34
N SER A 34 -20.27 9.07 11.08
CA SER A 34 -21.28 8.59 10.13
C SER A 34 -21.92 7.26 10.59
N PRO A 35 -23.25 7.22 10.77
CA PRO A 35 -23.96 5.99 11.17
C PRO A 35 -24.10 4.96 10.06
N LEU A 36 -23.72 5.32 8.81
CA LEU A 36 -23.71 4.38 7.67
C LEU A 36 -22.31 3.85 7.36
N TYR A 37 -21.28 4.71 7.50
CA TYR A 37 -19.98 4.45 6.89
C TYR A 37 -18.85 4.26 7.91
N CYS A 38 -19.04 4.63 9.18
CA CYS A 38 -17.97 4.58 10.16
C CYS A 38 -18.32 3.81 11.43
N GLN A 39 -19.57 3.77 11.83
CA GLN A 39 -19.99 3.19 13.12
C GLN A 39 -21.49 2.87 13.18
N GLY A 40 -21.88 2.21 14.27
CA GLY A 40 -23.28 2.04 14.64
C GLY A 40 -23.98 0.81 14.07
N ASP A 41 -25.28 0.71 14.37
CA ASP A 41 -26.06 -0.52 14.15
C ASP A 41 -26.31 -0.78 12.65
N VAL A 42 -26.45 0.26 11.83
CA VAL A 42 -26.68 0.09 10.37
C VAL A 42 -25.50 -0.64 9.75
N LEU A 43 -24.28 -0.12 9.94
CA LEU A 43 -23.06 -0.75 9.43
C LEU A 43 -22.93 -2.19 9.94
N LYS A 44 -23.02 -2.38 11.24
CA LYS A 44 -22.87 -3.69 11.88
C LYS A 44 -23.86 -4.73 11.34
N GLN A 45 -25.15 -4.40 11.32
CA GLN A 45 -26.19 -5.36 10.94
C GLN A 45 -26.10 -5.73 9.45
N ILE A 46 -25.83 -4.77 8.58
CA ILE A 46 -25.71 -5.02 7.15
C ILE A 46 -24.47 -5.87 6.85
N GLU A 47 -23.31 -5.51 7.42
CA GLU A 47 -22.07 -6.25 7.19
C GLU A 47 -22.17 -7.71 7.70
N LEU A 48 -22.75 -7.93 8.87
CA LEU A 48 -22.93 -9.28 9.42
C LEU A 48 -23.99 -10.09 8.69
N ALA A 49 -24.98 -9.45 8.03
CA ALA A 49 -25.94 -10.12 7.17
C ALA A 49 -25.36 -10.57 5.82
N ARG A 50 -24.18 -10.03 5.40
CA ARG A 50 -23.44 -10.42 4.20
C ARG A 50 -24.21 -10.31 2.89
N PRO A 51 -24.81 -9.15 2.55
CA PRO A 51 -25.45 -8.96 1.25
C PRO A 51 -24.43 -8.92 0.10
N PHE A 52 -23.16 -8.58 0.40
CA PHE A 52 -22.07 -8.51 -0.55
C PHE A 52 -20.94 -9.49 -0.18
N SER A 53 -20.20 -9.94 -1.17
CA SER A 53 -19.00 -10.79 -0.96
C SER A 53 -17.83 -10.04 -0.32
N ASP A 54 -17.78 -8.72 -0.50
CA ASP A 54 -16.73 -7.81 -0.08
C ASP A 54 -17.34 -6.72 0.80
N SER A 55 -16.87 -6.60 2.06
CA SER A 55 -17.36 -5.61 3.04
C SER A 55 -17.20 -4.17 2.55
N LYS A 56 -16.14 -3.86 1.80
CA LYS A 56 -15.94 -2.52 1.24
C LYS A 56 -17.09 -2.08 0.31
N THR A 57 -17.82 -3.03 -0.28
CA THR A 57 -18.92 -2.70 -1.19
C THR A 57 -19.98 -1.84 -0.51
N PHE A 58 -20.43 -2.20 0.70
CA PHE A 58 -21.49 -1.44 1.37
C PHE A 58 -21.08 -0.02 1.71
N VAL A 59 -19.90 0.15 2.28
CA VAL A 59 -19.42 1.48 2.70
C VAL A 59 -19.06 2.41 1.52
N ASP A 60 -19.03 1.88 0.30
CA ASP A 60 -18.86 2.66 -0.94
C ASP A 60 -20.18 3.02 -1.62
N LEU A 61 -21.35 2.56 -1.10
CA LEU A 61 -22.64 2.86 -1.71
C LEU A 61 -23.12 4.27 -1.35
N PRO A 62 -23.32 5.19 -2.32
CA PRO A 62 -23.98 6.46 -2.05
C PRO A 62 -25.49 6.24 -1.81
N THR A 63 -26.10 7.09 -1.02
CA THR A 63 -27.57 7.05 -0.81
C THR A 63 -28.31 7.69 -1.98
N LYS A 64 -29.50 7.16 -2.30
CA LYS A 64 -30.44 7.71 -3.31
C LYS A 64 -31.45 8.68 -2.71
N VAL A 65 -31.56 8.68 -1.39
CA VAL A 65 -32.50 9.51 -0.63
C VAL A 65 -31.78 10.12 0.57
N PRO A 66 -32.34 11.17 1.19
CA PRO A 66 -31.75 11.78 2.38
C PRO A 66 -31.48 10.79 3.50
N LEU A 67 -30.38 11.00 4.25
CA LEU A 67 -29.91 10.11 5.30
C LEU A 67 -30.99 9.78 6.34
N ASP A 68 -31.79 10.75 6.78
CA ASP A 68 -32.88 10.56 7.73
C ASP A 68 -33.92 9.54 7.25
N LYS A 69 -34.20 9.50 5.95
CA LYS A 69 -35.12 8.51 5.35
C LYS A 69 -34.51 7.11 5.28
N VAL A 70 -33.21 7.03 5.03
CA VAL A 70 -32.48 5.74 5.07
C VAL A 70 -32.57 5.16 6.47
N LEU A 71 -32.25 5.94 7.51
CA LEU A 71 -32.27 5.51 8.90
C LEU A 71 -33.70 5.10 9.33
N ALA A 72 -34.72 5.92 9.01
CA ALA A 72 -36.10 5.62 9.32
C ALA A 72 -36.64 4.35 8.62
N ALA A 73 -36.10 4.00 7.44
CA ALA A 73 -36.44 2.78 6.76
C ALA A 73 -35.73 1.57 7.38
N PHE A 74 -34.45 1.71 7.73
CA PHE A 74 -33.68 0.68 8.41
C PHE A 74 -34.28 0.26 9.76
N ASP A 75 -34.81 1.22 10.51
CA ASP A 75 -35.45 0.95 11.81
C ASP A 75 -36.70 0.08 11.71
N LYS A 76 -37.29 -0.05 10.53
CA LYS A 76 -38.48 -0.89 10.27
C LYS A 76 -38.14 -2.34 9.92
N LEU A 77 -36.86 -2.60 9.58
CA LEU A 77 -36.42 -3.96 9.23
C LEU A 77 -36.39 -4.85 10.47
N ALA A 78 -36.78 -6.11 10.29
CA ALA A 78 -36.69 -7.12 11.35
C ALA A 78 -35.23 -7.44 11.66
N LYS A 79 -34.86 -7.41 12.94
CA LYS A 79 -33.49 -7.64 13.42
C LYS A 79 -33.39 -8.94 14.23
N PRO A 80 -32.25 -9.69 14.17
CA PRO A 80 -31.07 -9.42 13.38
C PRO A 80 -31.32 -9.55 11.87
N LEU A 81 -30.62 -8.72 11.07
CA LEU A 81 -30.75 -8.78 9.62
C LEU A 81 -30.22 -10.12 9.07
N SER A 82 -30.80 -10.55 7.98
CA SER A 82 -30.37 -11.72 7.20
C SER A 82 -30.27 -11.34 5.73
N ASN A 83 -29.38 -11.97 4.98
CA ASN A 83 -29.34 -11.81 3.53
C ASN A 83 -30.54 -12.46 2.89
N ASN A 84 -31.61 -11.68 2.72
CA ASN A 84 -32.92 -12.09 2.20
C ASN A 84 -33.47 -10.99 1.27
N THR A 85 -34.66 -11.23 0.73
CA THR A 85 -35.34 -10.30 -0.19
C THR A 85 -35.57 -8.94 0.46
N GLU A 86 -35.99 -8.89 1.73
CA GLU A 86 -36.25 -7.63 2.45
C GLU A 86 -35.03 -6.73 2.54
N LEU A 87 -33.87 -7.30 2.90
CA LEU A 87 -32.60 -6.55 2.95
C LEU A 87 -32.17 -6.12 1.55
N ASN A 88 -32.27 -6.99 0.55
CA ASN A 88 -31.91 -6.66 -0.83
C ASN A 88 -32.81 -5.58 -1.44
N ASP A 89 -34.10 -5.59 -1.13
CA ASP A 89 -35.06 -4.55 -1.52
C ASP A 89 -34.74 -3.22 -0.84
N PHE A 90 -34.40 -3.26 0.45
CA PHE A 90 -33.94 -2.06 1.18
C PHE A 90 -32.67 -1.48 0.51
N LEU A 91 -31.62 -2.29 0.30
CA LEU A 91 -30.37 -1.83 -0.32
C LEU A 91 -30.62 -1.26 -1.72
N SER A 92 -31.37 -1.95 -2.57
CA SER A 92 -31.65 -1.49 -3.94
C SER A 92 -32.50 -0.23 -4.00
N THR A 93 -33.39 -0.02 -3.02
CA THR A 93 -34.26 1.16 -2.94
C THR A 93 -33.52 2.39 -2.46
N TYR A 94 -32.70 2.24 -1.42
CA TYR A 94 -32.12 3.39 -0.71
C TYR A 94 -30.69 3.73 -1.10
N PHE A 95 -29.95 2.80 -1.75
CA PHE A 95 -28.56 2.99 -2.13
C PHE A 95 -28.34 2.90 -3.64
N GLY A 96 -27.36 3.68 -4.13
CA GLY A 96 -26.83 3.61 -5.49
C GLY A 96 -25.79 2.50 -5.63
N GLN A 97 -25.15 2.44 -6.79
CA GLN A 97 -24.00 1.56 -7.01
C GLN A 97 -22.71 2.26 -6.55
N ALA A 98 -21.75 1.49 -6.05
CA ALA A 98 -20.44 2.01 -5.67
C ALA A 98 -19.75 2.65 -6.88
N GLY A 99 -19.19 3.83 -6.67
CA GLY A 99 -18.48 4.61 -7.70
C GLY A 99 -19.38 5.56 -8.52
N THR A 100 -20.70 5.60 -8.29
CA THR A 100 -21.59 6.55 -9.01
C THR A 100 -21.43 7.99 -8.53
N GLU A 101 -20.74 8.22 -7.44
CA GLU A 101 -20.29 9.54 -6.96
C GLU A 101 -19.08 10.10 -7.74
N LEU A 102 -18.55 9.30 -8.68
CA LEU A 102 -17.44 9.67 -9.55
C LEU A 102 -17.86 9.69 -11.02
N ALA A 103 -17.31 10.63 -11.78
CA ALA A 103 -17.43 10.68 -13.22
C ALA A 103 -16.10 10.38 -13.91
N GLN A 104 -16.14 9.61 -14.98
CA GLN A 104 -14.98 9.42 -15.85
C GLN A 104 -14.70 10.71 -16.62
N VAL A 105 -13.44 11.09 -16.74
CA VAL A 105 -13.01 12.18 -17.62
C VAL A 105 -13.10 11.68 -19.08
N PRO A 106 -13.75 12.43 -19.98
CA PRO A 106 -13.82 12.03 -21.40
C PRO A 106 -12.42 11.84 -22.01
N ARG A 107 -12.25 10.75 -22.77
CA ARG A 107 -10.93 10.41 -23.36
C ARG A 107 -10.39 11.51 -24.29
N ASP A 108 -11.27 12.22 -24.99
CA ASP A 108 -10.91 13.33 -25.89
C ASP A 108 -10.40 14.58 -25.16
N GLN A 109 -10.50 14.63 -23.84
CA GLN A 109 -9.92 15.66 -22.98
C GLN A 109 -8.56 15.24 -22.37
N LEU A 110 -8.12 14.01 -22.62
CA LEU A 110 -6.91 13.43 -22.08
C LEU A 110 -5.90 13.17 -23.22
N GLU A 111 -4.86 13.98 -23.21
CA GLU A 111 -3.76 13.86 -24.18
C GLU A 111 -2.56 13.20 -23.52
N THR A 112 -1.93 12.26 -24.25
CA THR A 112 -0.67 11.63 -23.86
C THR A 112 0.45 12.12 -24.77
N ASN A 113 1.65 12.26 -24.24
CA ASN A 113 2.86 12.59 -25.01
C ASN A 113 4.09 11.86 -24.44
N PRO A 114 4.15 10.54 -24.55
CA PRO A 114 5.21 9.72 -23.97
C PRO A 114 6.49 9.78 -24.82
N VAL A 115 7.20 10.90 -24.78
CA VAL A 115 8.38 11.17 -25.62
C VAL A 115 9.44 10.08 -25.51
N PHE A 116 9.61 9.47 -24.32
CA PHE A 116 10.59 8.40 -24.10
C PHE A 116 10.36 7.16 -24.97
N LEU A 117 9.12 6.92 -25.42
CA LEU A 117 8.82 5.78 -26.29
C LEU A 117 9.45 5.89 -27.66
N ASP A 118 9.82 7.11 -28.11
CA ASP A 118 10.50 7.28 -29.39
C ASP A 118 11.91 6.69 -29.38
N ASP A 119 12.52 6.60 -28.21
CA ASP A 119 13.85 6.04 -28.02
C ASP A 119 13.85 4.51 -27.77
N ILE A 120 12.68 3.86 -27.78
CA ILE A 120 12.55 2.40 -27.61
C ILE A 120 12.58 1.72 -28.98
N ASP A 121 13.63 0.93 -29.23
CA ASP A 121 13.86 0.24 -30.49
C ASP A 121 12.98 -1.01 -30.69
N ASP A 122 12.71 -1.76 -29.61
CA ASP A 122 11.89 -2.98 -29.68
C ASP A 122 10.42 -2.65 -29.85
N SER A 123 9.86 -2.98 -31.02
CA SER A 123 8.47 -2.69 -31.38
C SER A 123 7.44 -3.34 -30.46
N VAL A 124 7.73 -4.53 -29.94
CA VAL A 124 6.83 -5.26 -29.01
C VAL A 124 6.79 -4.57 -27.65
N VAL A 125 7.96 -4.22 -27.10
CA VAL A 125 8.03 -3.47 -25.83
C VAL A 125 7.37 -2.11 -25.99
N LYS A 126 7.66 -1.38 -27.07
CA LYS A 126 7.06 -0.07 -27.36
C LYS A 126 5.53 -0.15 -27.40
N GLN A 127 4.98 -1.10 -28.19
CA GLN A 127 3.52 -1.27 -28.30
C GLN A 127 2.87 -1.72 -26.98
N PHE A 128 3.52 -2.60 -26.25
CA PHE A 128 3.03 -3.02 -24.93
C PHE A 128 2.92 -1.84 -23.96
N VAL A 129 3.98 -1.05 -23.83
CA VAL A 129 3.99 0.12 -22.94
C VAL A 129 2.95 1.16 -23.38
N GLN A 130 2.78 1.36 -24.70
CA GLN A 130 1.71 2.23 -25.20
C GLN A 130 0.32 1.73 -24.78
N LYS A 131 0.06 0.41 -24.86
CA LYS A 131 -1.20 -0.18 -24.38
C LYS A 131 -1.42 0.03 -22.89
N VAL A 132 -0.36 -0.01 -22.10
CA VAL A 132 -0.44 0.27 -20.66
C VAL A 132 -0.71 1.76 -20.39
N ILE A 133 -0.10 2.66 -21.15
CA ILE A 133 -0.39 4.11 -21.10
C ILE A 133 -1.87 4.37 -21.46
N ASP A 134 -2.41 3.66 -22.42
CA ASP A 134 -3.80 3.78 -22.86
C ASP A 134 -4.84 3.38 -21.79
N ILE A 135 -4.40 2.80 -20.65
CA ILE A 135 -5.26 2.49 -19.49
C ILE A 135 -5.51 3.75 -18.63
N TRP A 136 -4.61 4.74 -18.61
CA TRP A 136 -4.76 5.91 -17.74
C TRP A 136 -6.10 6.65 -17.86
N PRO A 137 -6.68 6.87 -19.07
CA PRO A 137 -8.00 7.46 -19.19
C PRO A 137 -9.11 6.67 -18.47
N ASP A 138 -9.00 5.34 -18.41
CA ASP A 138 -10.00 4.49 -17.74
C ASP A 138 -9.91 4.56 -16.22
N LEU A 139 -8.79 5.01 -15.68
CA LEU A 139 -8.57 5.22 -14.25
C LEU A 139 -8.76 6.68 -13.82
N THR A 140 -8.90 7.61 -14.77
CA THR A 140 -9.02 9.05 -14.46
C THR A 140 -10.44 9.45 -14.12
N ARG A 141 -10.62 10.12 -12.97
CA ARG A 141 -11.93 10.47 -12.40
C ARG A 141 -12.00 11.91 -11.91
N THR A 142 -13.24 12.37 -11.80
CA THR A 142 -13.63 13.55 -11.04
C THR A 142 -14.71 13.19 -10.02
N TYR A 143 -14.71 13.83 -8.87
CA TYR A 143 -15.78 13.69 -7.90
C TYR A 143 -16.98 14.55 -8.31
N VAL A 144 -18.18 13.96 -8.30
CA VAL A 144 -19.44 14.63 -8.65
C VAL A 144 -20.47 14.55 -7.51
N GLY A 145 -20.17 13.76 -6.47
CA GLY A 145 -21.01 13.59 -5.28
C GLY A 145 -22.13 12.58 -5.42
N ALA A 146 -22.74 12.25 -4.29
CA ALA A 146 -23.97 11.46 -4.24
C ALA A 146 -25.05 12.16 -5.05
N SER A 147 -25.83 11.41 -5.78
CA SER A 147 -26.86 11.86 -6.74
C SER A 147 -27.57 13.19 -6.39
N ASN A 148 -28.19 13.87 -7.36
CA ASN A 148 -28.87 15.20 -7.29
C ASN A 148 -29.99 15.27 -6.23
N CYS A 149 -29.72 14.89 -4.99
CA CYS A 149 -30.67 14.86 -3.89
C CYS A 149 -30.11 15.63 -2.69
N THR A 150 -30.85 16.62 -2.23
CA THR A 150 -30.49 17.34 -1.00
C THR A 150 -30.57 16.42 0.21
N GLY A 151 -29.45 16.25 0.96
CA GLY A 151 -29.36 15.37 2.12
C GLY A 151 -28.99 13.91 1.79
N CYS A 152 -28.74 13.58 0.53
CA CYS A 152 -28.06 12.35 0.16
C CYS A 152 -26.58 12.43 0.58
N VAL A 153 -26.01 11.28 0.96
CA VAL A 153 -24.63 11.16 1.44
C VAL A 153 -23.89 10.04 0.72
N ASP A 154 -22.60 10.20 0.62
CA ASP A 154 -21.63 9.16 0.25
C ASP A 154 -20.45 9.16 1.23
N SER A 155 -19.59 8.16 1.13
CA SER A 155 -18.40 8.06 1.99
C SER A 155 -17.18 8.78 1.42
N PHE A 156 -17.26 9.33 0.20
CA PHE A 156 -16.11 9.95 -0.44
C PHE A 156 -15.77 11.31 0.23
N ILE A 157 -14.49 11.56 0.46
CA ILE A 157 -14.02 12.89 0.88
C ILE A 157 -13.89 13.74 -0.37
N PRO A 158 -14.70 14.82 -0.53
CA PRO A 158 -14.72 15.63 -1.73
C PRO A 158 -13.35 16.15 -2.12
N VAL A 159 -12.99 16.00 -3.39
CA VAL A 159 -11.80 16.59 -4.00
C VAL A 159 -12.22 17.47 -5.18
N ASN A 160 -11.50 18.58 -5.39
CA ASN A 160 -11.87 19.58 -6.37
C ASN A 160 -11.21 19.38 -7.75
N ARG A 161 -10.24 18.47 -7.84
CA ARG A 161 -9.42 18.27 -9.04
C ARG A 161 -9.47 16.82 -9.49
N THR A 162 -9.21 16.62 -10.79
CA THR A 162 -9.07 15.30 -11.40
C THR A 162 -7.99 14.47 -10.69
N PHE A 163 -8.20 13.17 -10.62
CA PHE A 163 -7.29 12.22 -10.02
C PHE A 163 -7.35 10.87 -10.74
N VAL A 164 -6.41 9.99 -10.41
CA VAL A 164 -6.37 8.61 -10.90
C VAL A 164 -6.67 7.69 -9.73
N VAL A 165 -7.59 6.73 -9.94
CA VAL A 165 -7.89 5.67 -8.97
C VAL A 165 -6.86 4.54 -9.06
N ALA A 166 -6.68 3.80 -7.96
CA ALA A 166 -5.75 2.66 -7.96
C ALA A 166 -6.21 1.53 -8.90
N GLY A 167 -7.50 1.23 -8.94
CA GLY A 167 -8.08 0.24 -9.85
C GLY A 167 -9.02 -0.74 -9.15
N GLY A 168 -9.86 -1.43 -9.92
CA GLY A 168 -10.79 -2.44 -9.44
C GLY A 168 -11.74 -1.96 -8.35
N ARG A 169 -11.68 -2.58 -7.17
CA ARG A 169 -12.49 -2.18 -6.00
C ARG A 169 -12.03 -0.86 -5.36
N PHE A 170 -10.83 -0.40 -5.64
CA PHE A 170 -10.23 0.80 -5.08
C PHE A 170 -10.54 2.02 -5.96
N ARG A 171 -11.72 2.61 -5.72
CA ARG A 171 -12.31 3.69 -6.53
C ARG A 171 -12.04 5.10 -5.99
N GLU A 172 -11.09 5.24 -5.11
CA GLU A 172 -10.60 6.52 -4.55
C GLU A 172 -9.10 6.71 -4.83
N PRO A 173 -8.55 7.92 -4.75
CA PRO A 173 -7.12 8.11 -4.71
C PRO A 173 -6.59 7.58 -3.37
N TYR A 174 -5.70 6.60 -3.43
CA TYR A 174 -4.96 6.09 -2.28
C TYR A 174 -3.65 6.84 -2.13
N TYR A 175 -3.25 7.07 -0.87
CA TYR A 175 -2.15 7.96 -0.58
C TYR A 175 -0.83 7.44 -1.16
N TRP A 176 -0.28 6.35 -0.66
CA TRP A 176 1.04 5.91 -1.08
C TRP A 176 1.09 5.38 -2.52
N ASP A 177 0.01 4.75 -3.01
CA ASP A 177 -0.15 4.29 -4.40
C ASP A 177 0.11 5.42 -5.40
N SER A 178 -0.36 6.61 -5.06
CA SER A 178 -0.25 7.78 -5.92
C SER A 178 1.19 8.19 -6.21
N PHE A 179 2.17 7.81 -5.38
CA PHE A 179 3.58 8.05 -5.69
C PHE A 179 4.01 7.35 -6.98
N TRP A 180 3.74 6.05 -7.10
CA TRP A 180 4.09 5.28 -8.30
C TRP A 180 3.18 5.59 -9.49
N ILE A 181 1.92 5.95 -9.23
CA ILE A 181 1.02 6.48 -10.26
C ILE A 181 1.62 7.76 -10.85
N ILE A 182 2.04 8.72 -10.04
CA ILE A 182 2.66 9.99 -10.49
C ILE A 182 3.93 9.72 -11.29
N GLU A 183 4.77 8.77 -10.89
CA GLU A 183 5.95 8.36 -11.66
C GLU A 183 5.60 7.97 -13.10
N GLY A 184 4.52 7.21 -13.30
CA GLY A 184 4.03 6.83 -14.62
C GLY A 184 3.35 7.97 -15.36
N LEU A 185 2.53 8.79 -14.69
CA LEU A 185 1.79 9.89 -15.30
C LEU A 185 2.73 10.99 -15.84
N LEU A 186 3.78 11.32 -15.10
CA LEU A 186 4.77 12.31 -15.55
C LEU A 186 5.45 11.86 -16.84
N ARG A 187 5.81 10.58 -16.95
CA ARG A 187 6.41 10.00 -18.17
C ARG A 187 5.42 9.85 -19.32
N THR A 188 4.15 9.65 -19.00
CA THR A 188 3.07 9.68 -19.99
C THR A 188 2.92 11.07 -20.62
N GLY A 189 3.19 12.14 -19.86
CA GLY A 189 3.18 13.51 -20.35
C GLY A 189 1.79 14.02 -20.77
N GLY A 190 1.76 15.09 -21.55
CA GLY A 190 0.50 15.73 -21.99
C GLY A 190 -0.36 16.19 -20.81
N SER A 191 -1.66 15.88 -20.83
CA SER A 191 -2.61 16.22 -19.75
C SER A 191 -2.26 15.56 -18.43
N PHE A 192 -1.52 14.45 -18.43
CA PHE A 192 -1.19 13.68 -17.23
C PHE A 192 -0.13 14.34 -16.36
N THR A 193 0.67 15.26 -16.90
CA THR A 193 1.53 16.12 -16.11
C THR A 193 0.72 17.03 -15.19
N GLN A 194 -0.38 17.62 -15.71
CA GLN A 194 -1.29 18.43 -14.88
C GLN A 194 -2.07 17.56 -13.90
N ILE A 195 -2.47 16.35 -14.29
CA ILE A 195 -3.18 15.42 -13.38
C ILE A 195 -2.27 15.00 -12.22
N SER A 196 -0.96 14.80 -12.45
CA SER A 196 0.02 14.58 -11.38
C SER A 196 0.03 15.73 -10.37
N ARG A 197 0.05 16.97 -10.84
CA ARG A 197 -0.07 18.15 -9.98
C ARG A 197 -1.40 18.17 -9.22
N ASN A 198 -2.51 17.86 -9.89
CA ASN A 198 -3.84 17.83 -9.29
C ASN A 198 -3.93 16.82 -8.13
N ILE A 199 -3.32 15.63 -8.26
CA ILE A 199 -3.27 14.62 -7.21
C ILE A 199 -2.52 15.18 -5.99
N ILE A 200 -1.33 15.77 -6.21
CA ILE A 200 -0.56 16.40 -5.14
C ILE A 200 -1.36 17.49 -4.45
N GLU A 201 -1.99 18.39 -5.21
CA GLU A 201 -2.79 19.50 -4.65
C GLU A 201 -4.03 19.02 -3.89
N ASN A 202 -4.67 17.91 -4.31
CA ASN A 202 -5.76 17.29 -3.55
C ASN A 202 -5.24 16.74 -2.19
N PHE A 203 -4.05 16.16 -2.15
CA PHE A 203 -3.45 15.71 -0.89
C PHE A 203 -3.01 16.87 0.00
N LEU A 204 -2.53 17.97 -0.58
CA LEU A 204 -2.28 19.20 0.18
C LEU A 204 -3.56 19.77 0.80
N ASP A 205 -4.71 19.70 0.08
CA ASP A 205 -6.02 20.07 0.64
C ASP A 205 -6.37 19.20 1.86
N PHE A 206 -6.07 17.88 1.81
CA PHE A 206 -6.30 16.99 2.96
C PHE A 206 -5.39 17.33 4.14
N VAL A 207 -4.12 17.62 3.91
CA VAL A 207 -3.22 18.06 4.99
C VAL A 207 -3.69 19.40 5.58
N GLU A 208 -4.17 20.33 4.75
CA GLU A 208 -4.73 21.60 5.22
C GLU A 208 -5.93 21.36 6.12
N GLN A 209 -6.84 20.46 5.74
CA GLN A 209 -8.09 20.17 6.44
C GLN A 209 -7.88 19.27 7.67
N PHE A 210 -7.15 18.17 7.54
CA PHE A 210 -7.06 17.10 8.55
C PHE A 210 -5.73 17.07 9.31
N GLY A 211 -4.69 17.74 8.81
CA GLY A 211 -3.33 17.65 9.36
C GLY A 211 -2.48 16.53 8.78
N PHE A 212 -3.08 15.58 8.05
CA PHE A 212 -2.45 14.44 7.41
C PHE A 212 -3.20 14.07 6.13
N VAL A 213 -2.62 13.20 5.31
CA VAL A 213 -3.32 12.59 4.17
C VAL A 213 -3.97 11.30 4.66
N PRO A 214 -5.32 11.16 4.58
CA PRO A 214 -5.99 9.90 4.88
C PRO A 214 -5.50 8.76 3.98
N ASN A 215 -5.64 7.52 4.45
CA ASN A 215 -5.26 6.29 3.73
C ASN A 215 -5.78 6.29 2.27
N GLY A 216 -7.02 6.72 2.09
CA GLY A 216 -7.67 7.01 0.82
C GLY A 216 -8.75 8.06 1.01
N ALA A 217 -9.32 8.58 -0.08
CA ALA A 217 -10.31 9.66 -0.02
C ALA A 217 -11.70 9.18 0.43
N ARG A 218 -11.79 8.49 1.58
CA ARG A 218 -13.04 8.02 2.18
C ARG A 218 -13.14 8.37 3.65
N LEU A 219 -14.36 8.68 4.14
CA LEU A 219 -14.63 9.07 5.53
C LEU A 219 -14.15 7.99 6.53
N TYR A 220 -14.27 6.73 6.18
CA TYR A 220 -13.85 5.61 7.01
C TYR A 220 -12.32 5.42 7.11
N TYR A 221 -11.55 6.30 6.47
CA TYR A 221 -10.09 6.39 6.59
C TYR A 221 -9.60 7.57 7.44
N LEU A 222 -10.50 8.36 8.06
CA LEU A 222 -10.11 9.57 8.79
C LEU A 222 -9.39 9.32 10.12
N ASN A 223 -9.21 8.09 10.54
CA ASN A 223 -8.39 7.75 11.73
C ASN A 223 -6.98 7.28 11.39
N ARG A 224 -6.63 7.14 10.10
CA ARG A 224 -5.32 6.60 9.68
C ARG A 224 -4.84 7.18 8.36
N SER A 225 -3.52 7.20 8.21
CA SER A 225 -2.84 7.56 6.98
C SER A 225 -2.39 6.31 6.19
N GLN A 226 -1.38 6.47 5.37
CA GLN A 226 -0.53 5.44 4.75
C GLN A 226 0.93 5.91 4.79
N PRO A 227 1.92 5.13 4.30
CA PRO A 227 3.30 5.60 4.25
C PRO A 227 3.43 7.00 3.63
N PRO A 228 4.03 7.99 4.34
CA PRO A 228 3.90 9.41 4.01
C PRO A 228 4.79 9.85 2.84
N LEU A 229 4.35 9.58 1.62
CA LEU A 229 5.11 9.84 0.40
C LEU A 229 4.80 11.20 -0.27
N LEU A 230 3.95 12.07 0.31
CA LEU A 230 3.59 13.36 -0.31
C LEU A 230 4.81 14.25 -0.56
N THR A 231 5.74 14.33 0.39
CA THR A 231 6.99 15.09 0.20
C THR A 231 7.79 14.55 -0.99
N GLN A 232 7.83 13.22 -1.16
CA GLN A 232 8.51 12.60 -2.30
C GLN A 232 7.74 12.82 -3.61
N MET A 233 6.41 12.85 -3.60
CA MET A 233 5.59 13.20 -4.78
C MET A 233 5.86 14.64 -5.24
N VAL A 234 5.92 15.60 -4.30
CA VAL A 234 6.27 16.99 -4.60
C VAL A 234 7.67 17.07 -5.20
N LYS A 235 8.65 16.35 -4.61
CA LYS A 235 10.02 16.29 -5.13
C LYS A 235 10.04 15.72 -6.54
N THR A 236 9.44 14.56 -6.77
CA THR A 236 9.40 13.90 -8.09
C THR A 236 8.77 14.81 -9.15
N TYR A 237 7.66 15.48 -8.81
CA TYR A 237 7.01 16.43 -9.73
C TYR A 237 7.94 17.59 -10.10
N ILE A 238 8.61 18.20 -9.12
CA ILE A 238 9.51 19.33 -9.36
C ILE A 238 10.76 18.89 -10.13
N ASP A 239 11.34 17.77 -9.78
CA ASP A 239 12.54 17.25 -10.45
C ASP A 239 12.27 16.91 -11.93
N TYR A 240 11.07 16.43 -12.24
CA TYR A 240 10.67 16.09 -13.60
C TYR A 240 10.27 17.32 -14.45
N THR A 241 9.50 18.24 -13.85
CA THR A 241 8.90 19.36 -14.59
C THR A 241 9.71 20.66 -14.49
N ASN A 242 10.61 20.81 -13.53
CA ASN A 242 11.26 22.05 -13.08
C ASN A 242 10.25 23.13 -12.62
N ASP A 243 8.99 22.78 -12.38
CA ASP A 243 7.97 23.72 -11.89
C ASP A 243 7.99 23.82 -10.36
N THR A 244 8.62 24.86 -9.87
CA THR A 244 8.72 25.16 -8.43
C THR A 244 7.54 26.00 -7.89
N SER A 245 6.56 26.36 -8.73
CA SER A 245 5.42 27.19 -8.33
C SER A 245 4.56 26.57 -7.23
N LEU A 246 4.63 25.23 -7.11
CA LEU A 246 3.93 24.46 -6.08
C LEU A 246 4.50 24.66 -4.67
N LEU A 247 5.80 25.03 -4.54
CA LEU A 247 6.52 25.01 -3.26
C LEU A 247 5.97 26.03 -2.24
N GLU A 248 5.55 27.21 -2.67
CA GLU A 248 5.03 28.24 -1.76
C GLU A 248 3.85 27.69 -0.94
N ARG A 249 2.96 26.94 -1.58
CA ARG A 249 1.83 26.28 -0.90
C ARG A 249 2.25 24.99 -0.22
N ALA A 250 3.06 24.18 -0.87
CA ALA A 250 3.36 22.84 -0.39
C ALA A 250 4.21 22.85 0.88
N LEU A 251 5.28 23.65 0.95
CA LEU A 251 6.27 23.56 2.04
C LEU A 251 5.67 23.66 3.45
N PRO A 252 4.82 24.64 3.79
CA PRO A 252 4.19 24.70 5.12
C PRO A 252 3.28 23.48 5.41
N LEU A 253 2.65 22.91 4.38
CA LEU A 253 1.79 21.75 4.53
C LEU A 253 2.58 20.44 4.68
N LEU A 254 3.73 20.31 4.00
CA LEU A 254 4.65 19.19 4.20
C LEU A 254 5.20 19.17 5.62
N ILE A 255 5.52 20.35 6.18
CA ILE A 255 5.92 20.50 7.59
C ILE A 255 4.75 20.11 8.53
N LYS A 256 3.53 20.49 8.20
CA LYS A 256 2.33 20.15 8.98
C LYS A 256 2.09 18.64 9.00
N GLU A 257 2.23 17.96 7.85
CA GLU A 257 2.12 16.49 7.77
C GLU A 257 3.25 15.81 8.54
N HIS A 258 4.49 16.28 8.41
CA HIS A 258 5.62 15.76 9.19
C HIS A 258 5.34 15.84 10.70
N ASN A 259 4.81 16.98 11.18
CA ASN A 259 4.46 17.15 12.59
C ASN A 259 3.39 16.16 13.05
N PHE A 260 2.40 15.83 12.21
CA PHE A 260 1.44 14.76 12.53
C PHE A 260 2.15 13.43 12.87
N TRP A 261 3.14 13.02 12.07
CA TRP A 261 3.90 11.79 12.30
C TRP A 261 4.77 11.86 13.55
N ILE A 262 5.36 13.03 13.83
CA ILE A 262 6.16 13.22 15.06
C ILE A 262 5.27 13.17 16.30
N GLU A 263 4.14 13.85 16.28
CA GLU A 263 3.27 14.00 17.46
C GLU A 263 2.43 12.74 17.75
N ASN A 264 2.03 12.00 16.70
CA ASN A 264 1.06 10.91 16.84
C ASN A 264 1.64 9.51 16.60
N ARG A 265 2.83 9.40 16.02
CA ARG A 265 3.42 8.10 15.60
C ARG A 265 4.88 7.92 16.03
N THR A 266 5.47 8.85 16.77
CA THR A 266 6.88 8.76 17.20
C THR A 266 6.96 8.48 18.69
N LEU A 267 7.84 7.56 19.06
CA LEU A 267 8.09 7.17 20.43
C LEU A 267 9.59 7.21 20.78
N ALA A 268 9.88 7.28 22.09
CA ALA A 268 11.23 7.24 22.61
C ALA A 268 11.62 5.80 22.97
N ILE A 269 12.75 5.34 22.46
CA ILE A 269 13.31 4.00 22.69
C ILE A 269 14.64 4.17 23.43
N THR A 270 14.74 3.64 24.64
CA THR A 270 16.00 3.65 25.40
C THR A 270 16.78 2.37 25.14
N SER A 271 18.02 2.50 24.69
CA SER A 271 18.95 1.38 24.49
C SER A 271 20.31 1.76 25.09
N GLY A 272 20.73 1.05 26.13
CA GLY A 272 21.87 1.44 26.96
C GLY A 272 21.67 2.82 27.58
N ASP A 273 22.63 3.71 27.43
CA ASP A 273 22.60 5.08 27.97
C ASP A 273 22.00 6.12 26.98
N LYS A 274 21.47 5.67 25.83
CA LYS A 274 20.93 6.55 24.79
C LYS A 274 19.43 6.38 24.65
N THR A 275 18.76 7.49 24.36
CA THR A 275 17.36 7.53 23.95
C THR A 275 17.26 7.94 22.49
N PHE A 276 16.56 7.14 21.71
CA PHE A 276 16.31 7.33 20.28
C PHE A 276 14.83 7.65 20.06
N HIS A 277 14.51 8.36 18.98
CA HIS A 277 13.14 8.66 18.59
C HIS A 277 12.89 8.09 17.20
N LEU A 278 11.99 7.11 17.11
CA LEU A 278 11.59 6.47 15.85
C LEU A 278 10.07 6.36 15.77
N ALA A 279 9.57 6.35 14.55
CA ALA A 279 8.15 6.24 14.28
C ALA A 279 7.72 4.78 14.18
N HIS A 280 6.47 4.53 14.58
CA HIS A 280 5.75 3.27 14.41
C HIS A 280 4.31 3.57 13.97
N TYR A 281 3.56 2.53 13.61
CA TYR A 281 2.14 2.69 13.30
C TYR A 281 1.31 2.35 14.54
N GLU A 282 0.49 3.30 14.98
CA GLU A 282 -0.43 3.13 16.12
C GLU A 282 -1.71 3.93 15.87
N VAL A 283 -2.74 3.24 15.40
CA VAL A 283 -4.03 3.84 15.06
C VAL A 283 -5.00 3.69 16.23
N GLN A 284 -5.60 4.79 16.65
CA GLN A 284 -6.71 4.75 17.61
C GLN A 284 -7.97 4.22 16.91
N ASN A 285 -8.33 2.98 17.22
CA ASN A 285 -9.49 2.29 16.68
C ASN A 285 -9.91 1.18 17.65
N THR A 286 -11.18 1.14 18.06
CA THR A 286 -11.70 0.14 19.02
C THR A 286 -12.84 -0.69 18.47
N GLU A 287 -13.18 -0.48 17.19
CA GLU A 287 -14.25 -1.18 16.47
C GLU A 287 -13.68 -1.81 15.20
N PRO A 288 -14.38 -2.78 14.58
CA PRO A 288 -13.98 -3.29 13.28
C PRO A 288 -13.82 -2.16 12.26
N ARG A 289 -12.80 -2.23 11.38
CA ARG A 289 -12.63 -1.28 10.27
C ARG A 289 -13.87 -1.35 9.36
N PRO A 290 -14.47 -0.22 8.99
CA PRO A 290 -15.71 -0.23 8.22
C PRO A 290 -15.61 -0.98 6.87
N GLU A 291 -14.50 -0.85 6.16
CA GLU A 291 -14.24 -1.47 4.87
C GLU A 291 -13.87 -2.96 4.93
N SER A 292 -13.65 -3.48 6.14
CA SER A 292 -13.36 -4.90 6.46
C SER A 292 -14.14 -5.33 7.71
N TYR A 293 -15.35 -4.77 7.91
CA TYR A 293 -16.10 -4.92 9.15
C TYR A 293 -16.35 -6.37 9.53
N ARG A 294 -16.81 -7.15 8.59
CA ARG A 294 -17.12 -8.56 8.78
C ARG A 294 -15.87 -9.38 9.11
N GLU A 295 -14.78 -9.14 8.40
CA GLU A 295 -13.52 -9.84 8.53
C GLU A 295 -12.90 -9.58 9.91
N ASP A 296 -12.84 -8.33 10.31
CA ASP A 296 -12.33 -7.91 11.62
C ASP A 296 -13.22 -8.45 12.76
N TYR A 297 -14.55 -8.37 12.58
CA TYR A 297 -15.49 -8.90 13.56
C TYR A 297 -15.34 -10.43 13.76
N ILE A 298 -15.18 -11.20 12.69
CA ILE A 298 -14.95 -12.64 12.76
C ILE A 298 -13.63 -12.95 13.45
N THR A 299 -12.57 -12.25 13.08
CA THR A 299 -11.23 -12.40 13.70
C THR A 299 -11.30 -12.21 15.21
N ALA A 300 -12.10 -11.27 15.71
CA ALA A 300 -12.23 -10.98 17.13
C ALA A 300 -13.21 -11.89 17.87
N ASN A 301 -14.28 -12.40 17.22
CA ASN A 301 -15.44 -12.97 17.92
C ASN A 301 -15.76 -14.43 17.57
N ASN A 302 -15.24 -15.00 16.48
CA ASN A 302 -15.64 -16.34 16.04
C ASN A 302 -14.85 -17.45 16.78
N ARG A 303 -15.50 -18.17 17.68
CA ARG A 303 -14.92 -19.26 18.45
C ARG A 303 -14.86 -20.60 17.71
N SER A 304 -15.91 -20.94 16.95
CA SER A 304 -15.97 -22.22 16.24
C SER A 304 -14.89 -22.35 15.19
N TYR A 305 -14.54 -21.26 14.56
CA TYR A 305 -13.49 -21.21 13.57
C TYR A 305 -12.12 -21.58 14.17
N TYR A 306 -11.81 -21.21 15.42
CA TYR A 306 -10.56 -21.56 16.08
C TYR A 306 -10.41 -23.07 16.32
N ALA A 307 -11.48 -23.73 16.70
CA ALA A 307 -11.47 -25.19 16.91
C ALA A 307 -11.22 -25.95 15.61
N GLU A 308 -11.70 -25.45 14.50
CA GLU A 308 -11.59 -26.10 13.18
C GLU A 308 -10.24 -25.85 12.49
N SER A 309 -9.62 -24.69 12.70
CA SER A 309 -8.33 -24.34 12.11
C SER A 309 -7.16 -25.16 12.66
N GLY A 310 -7.35 -25.77 13.85
CA GLY A 310 -6.31 -26.48 14.57
C GLY A 310 -5.22 -25.55 15.17
N ILE A 311 -5.42 -24.24 15.11
CA ILE A 311 -4.58 -23.26 15.79
C ILE A 311 -5.02 -23.22 17.24
N ILE A 312 -4.15 -23.67 18.12
CA ILE A 312 -4.36 -23.60 19.57
C ILE A 312 -3.71 -22.30 20.04
N TYR A 313 -4.52 -21.26 20.20
CA TYR A 313 -4.10 -20.15 21.02
C TYR A 313 -4.03 -20.65 22.47
N PRO A 314 -2.98 -20.31 23.23
CA PRO A 314 -2.85 -20.74 24.63
C PRO A 314 -4.08 -20.40 25.46
N GLU A 315 -4.82 -19.43 25.03
CA GLU A 315 -6.05 -18.92 25.62
C GLU A 315 -7.21 -19.24 24.70
N SER A 316 -7.77 -20.43 24.85
CA SER A 316 -8.99 -20.85 24.13
C SER A 316 -10.26 -20.13 24.60
N HIS A 317 -10.13 -19.00 25.34
CA HIS A 317 -11.23 -18.17 25.81
C HIS A 317 -11.56 -17.02 24.84
N PRO A 318 -12.78 -16.50 24.87
CA PRO A 318 -13.13 -15.33 24.08
C PRO A 318 -12.32 -14.13 24.53
N LEU A 319 -11.92 -13.29 23.55
CA LEU A 319 -11.35 -11.99 23.86
C LEU A 319 -12.34 -11.15 24.67
N ASN A 320 -11.87 -10.50 25.72
CA ASN A 320 -12.64 -9.47 26.41
C ASN A 320 -12.66 -8.16 25.58
N GLU A 321 -13.44 -7.18 25.97
CA GLU A 321 -13.61 -5.94 25.19
C GLU A 321 -12.31 -5.14 25.05
N SER A 322 -11.41 -5.17 26.05
CA SER A 322 -10.10 -4.52 25.95
C SER A 322 -9.17 -5.21 24.94
N GLU A 323 -9.14 -6.54 24.96
CA GLU A 323 -8.36 -7.34 24.01
C GLU A 323 -8.89 -7.19 22.56
N LYS A 324 -10.22 -7.08 22.40
CA LYS A 324 -10.81 -6.77 21.08
C LYS A 324 -10.43 -5.38 20.60
N ALA A 325 -10.50 -4.37 21.48
CA ALA A 325 -10.10 -3.01 21.16
C ALA A 325 -8.62 -2.93 20.73
N GLU A 326 -7.74 -3.63 21.45
CA GLU A 326 -6.33 -3.73 21.08
C GLU A 326 -6.14 -4.42 19.72
N LEU A 327 -6.85 -5.52 19.47
CA LEU A 327 -6.83 -6.20 18.18
C LEU A 327 -7.32 -5.29 17.03
N TYR A 328 -8.41 -4.56 17.23
CA TYR A 328 -8.92 -3.64 16.22
C TYR A 328 -7.95 -2.46 15.96
N SER A 329 -7.25 -1.99 16.98
CA SER A 329 -6.17 -1.02 16.82
C SER A 329 -5.02 -1.61 15.98
N ASN A 330 -4.56 -2.82 16.27
CA ASN A 330 -3.51 -3.50 15.51
C ASN A 330 -3.93 -3.77 14.04
N LEU A 331 -5.21 -4.13 13.79
CA LEU A 331 -5.75 -4.30 12.44
C LEU A 331 -5.75 -2.98 11.66
N ALA A 332 -6.21 -1.89 12.29
CA ALA A 332 -6.20 -0.57 11.66
C ALA A 332 -4.78 -0.05 11.43
N SER A 333 -3.85 -0.30 12.36
CA SER A 333 -2.43 0.04 12.21
C SER A 333 -1.77 -0.77 11.10
N GLY A 334 -2.12 -2.06 10.96
CA GLY A 334 -1.68 -2.88 9.82
C GLY A 334 -2.13 -2.29 8.49
N ALA A 335 -3.37 -1.78 8.41
CA ALA A 335 -3.85 -1.08 7.21
C ALA A 335 -3.12 0.25 6.96
N GLU A 336 -2.73 1.00 8.02
CA GLU A 336 -1.92 2.23 7.88
C GLU A 336 -0.53 1.95 7.31
N THR A 337 0.04 0.75 7.54
CA THR A 337 1.37 0.39 7.02
C THR A 337 1.41 0.25 5.51
N GLY A 338 0.28 0.05 4.86
CA GLY A 338 0.19 -0.35 3.45
C GLY A 338 0.54 -1.83 3.20
N TRP A 339 1.00 -2.58 4.20
CA TRP A 339 1.31 -4.02 4.12
C TRP A 339 0.29 -4.86 4.93
N ASP A 340 -0.95 -4.76 4.58
CA ASP A 340 -2.09 -5.43 5.21
C ASP A 340 -2.46 -6.75 4.47
N TYR A 341 -2.03 -7.94 4.89
CA TYR A 341 -1.16 -8.16 6.05
C TYR A 341 0.05 -9.00 5.67
N THR A 342 0.98 -9.14 6.60
CA THR A 342 2.26 -9.81 6.42
C THR A 342 2.75 -10.44 7.74
N SER A 343 3.59 -11.44 7.64
CA SER A 343 4.31 -12.02 8.78
C SER A 343 5.18 -11.03 9.56
N ARG A 344 5.49 -9.86 9.01
CA ARG A 344 6.20 -8.78 9.74
C ARG A 344 5.45 -8.31 10.99
N TRP A 345 4.11 -8.32 10.94
CA TRP A 345 3.25 -7.79 12.00
C TRP A 345 2.72 -8.84 12.96
N ILE A 346 3.01 -10.12 12.74
CA ILE A 346 2.45 -11.22 13.52
C ILE A 346 3.40 -11.64 14.62
N ALA A 347 2.94 -11.62 15.90
CA ALA A 347 3.73 -12.01 17.04
C ALA A 347 4.18 -13.49 16.99
N ASN A 348 3.36 -14.37 16.38
CA ASN A 348 3.64 -15.78 16.18
C ASN A 348 3.57 -16.18 14.71
N PRO A 349 4.60 -15.90 13.89
CA PRO A 349 4.58 -16.20 12.45
C PRO A 349 4.33 -17.67 12.11
N SER A 350 4.67 -18.61 12.99
CA SER A 350 4.41 -20.05 12.80
C SER A 350 2.92 -20.41 12.68
N ASP A 351 2.05 -19.59 13.23
CA ASP A 351 0.60 -19.78 13.13
C ASP A 351 0.05 -19.27 11.79
N ALA A 352 0.74 -18.32 11.18
CA ALA A 352 0.35 -17.69 9.92
C ALA A 352 0.23 -18.69 8.76
N ALA A 353 1.05 -19.74 8.74
CA ALA A 353 1.03 -20.75 7.68
C ALA A 353 -0.18 -21.70 7.73
N LYS A 354 -1.00 -21.65 8.79
CA LYS A 354 -2.12 -22.58 8.99
C LYS A 354 -3.45 -22.03 8.48
N ASP A 355 -3.63 -20.70 8.54
CA ASP A 355 -4.88 -20.06 8.19
C ASP A 355 -4.70 -18.58 7.84
N VAL A 356 -5.56 -18.04 6.96
CA VAL A 356 -5.50 -16.65 6.49
C VAL A 356 -5.97 -15.66 7.55
N TYR A 357 -6.88 -16.04 8.45
CA TYR A 357 -7.52 -15.12 9.42
C TYR A 357 -6.93 -15.20 10.81
N PHE A 358 -6.51 -16.37 11.25
CA PHE A 358 -6.03 -16.56 12.63
C PHE A 358 -4.70 -15.93 12.94
N PRO A 359 -3.78 -15.83 11.98
CA PRO A 359 -2.56 -15.04 12.22
C PRO A 359 -2.89 -13.61 12.64
N LEU A 360 -3.94 -13.03 12.05
CA LEU A 360 -4.34 -11.65 12.33
C LEU A 360 -4.77 -11.43 13.79
N ARG A 361 -5.18 -12.49 14.51
CA ARG A 361 -5.48 -12.40 15.94
C ARG A 361 -4.24 -12.20 16.80
N SER A 362 -3.07 -12.56 16.32
CA SER A 362 -1.78 -12.33 16.97
C SER A 362 -1.01 -11.14 16.41
N LEU A 363 -1.71 -10.18 15.78
CA LEU A 363 -1.09 -8.96 15.30
C LEU A 363 -0.44 -8.19 16.46
N ASN A 364 0.75 -7.67 16.18
CA ASN A 364 1.58 -6.90 17.08
C ASN A 364 2.07 -5.60 16.41
N THR A 365 1.33 -5.10 15.43
CA THR A 365 1.73 -3.98 14.57
C THR A 365 2.12 -2.75 15.40
N ASN A 366 1.35 -2.44 16.43
CA ASN A 366 1.59 -1.27 17.30
C ASN A 366 2.95 -1.33 18.01
N ASN A 367 3.51 -2.53 18.20
CA ASN A 367 4.78 -2.74 18.88
C ASN A 367 5.96 -2.98 17.93
N ILE A 368 5.77 -2.80 16.62
CA ILE A 368 6.84 -2.90 15.63
C ILE A 368 7.24 -1.51 15.17
N VAL A 369 8.53 -1.22 15.27
CA VAL A 369 9.15 0.00 14.71
C VAL A 369 9.71 -0.38 13.33
N PRO A 370 9.06 0.04 12.23
CA PRO A 370 9.39 -0.47 10.90
C PRO A 370 10.50 0.34 10.24
N VAL A 371 11.32 -0.36 9.45
CA VAL A 371 12.46 0.21 8.71
C VAL A 371 11.98 1.20 7.63
N ASP A 372 10.93 0.83 6.89
CA ASP A 372 10.39 1.59 5.76
C ASP A 372 9.82 2.95 6.17
N LEU A 373 8.94 3.02 7.17
CA LEU A 373 8.38 4.29 7.66
C LEU A 373 9.49 5.27 8.09
N ASN A 374 10.47 4.77 8.84
CA ASN A 374 11.55 5.62 9.32
C ASN A 374 12.49 6.08 8.18
N SER A 375 12.65 5.27 7.14
CA SER A 375 13.37 5.68 5.92
C SER A 375 12.63 6.77 5.15
N ILE A 376 11.30 6.66 5.04
CA ILE A 376 10.46 7.68 4.38
C ILE A 376 10.53 9.00 5.14
N LEU A 377 10.39 8.98 6.46
CA LEU A 377 10.47 10.20 7.28
C LEU A 377 11.85 10.84 7.21
N PHE A 378 12.94 10.05 7.20
CA PHE A 378 14.28 10.55 6.94
C PHE A 378 14.36 11.32 5.60
N ALA A 379 13.86 10.71 4.53
CA ALA A 379 13.89 11.33 3.20
C ALA A 379 13.05 12.62 3.14
N ASN A 380 11.90 12.63 3.82
CA ASN A 380 11.05 13.81 3.91
C ASN A 380 11.75 14.94 4.67
N GLU A 381 12.40 14.64 5.80
CA GLU A 381 13.18 15.59 6.58
C GLU A 381 14.31 16.21 5.74
N MET A 382 15.03 15.41 4.95
CA MET A 382 16.08 15.90 4.04
C MET A 382 15.54 16.78 2.91
N VAL A 383 14.41 16.41 2.30
CA VAL A 383 13.77 17.20 1.22
C VAL A 383 13.25 18.53 1.75
N ILE A 384 12.57 18.52 2.89
CA ILE A 384 12.04 19.72 3.55
C ILE A 384 13.21 20.64 3.92
N SER A 385 14.29 20.12 4.52
CA SER A 385 15.51 20.90 4.81
C SER A 385 16.07 21.58 3.55
N GLY A 386 16.17 20.82 2.44
CA GLY A 386 16.66 21.36 1.17
C GLY A 386 15.79 22.49 0.61
N TYR A 387 14.47 22.40 0.72
CA TYR A 387 13.54 23.45 0.27
C TYR A 387 13.57 24.68 1.19
N LEU A 388 13.65 24.49 2.51
CA LEU A 388 13.80 25.57 3.48
C LEU A 388 15.10 26.36 3.26
N GLY A 389 16.21 25.65 3.02
CA GLY A 389 17.48 26.29 2.69
C GLY A 389 17.42 27.15 1.42
N LYS A 390 16.73 26.67 0.37
CA LYS A 390 16.51 27.44 -0.87
C LYS A 390 15.57 28.62 -0.68
N SER A 391 14.61 28.53 0.24
CA SER A 391 13.69 29.65 0.57
C SER A 391 14.31 30.70 1.50
N GLY A 392 15.50 30.45 2.05
CA GLY A 392 16.23 31.33 2.94
C GLY A 392 15.97 31.13 4.44
N ASP A 393 15.19 30.12 4.84
CA ASP A 393 14.97 29.75 6.24
C ASP A 393 16.06 28.75 6.72
N SER A 394 17.28 29.26 6.84
CA SER A 394 18.44 28.43 7.24
C SER A 394 18.33 27.83 8.65
N PRO A 395 17.75 28.49 9.68
CA PRO A 395 17.61 27.89 11.00
C PRO A 395 16.70 26.65 10.99
N LEU A 396 15.53 26.72 10.35
CA LEU A 396 14.59 25.61 10.26
C LEU A 396 15.14 24.50 9.34
N ALA A 397 15.85 24.88 8.26
CA ALA A 397 16.55 23.91 7.41
C ALA A 397 17.56 23.07 8.22
N THR A 398 18.35 23.70 9.09
CA THR A 398 19.31 23.00 9.95
C THR A 398 18.61 22.10 10.97
N GLU A 399 17.46 22.50 11.49
CA GLU A 399 16.65 21.66 12.39
C GLU A 399 16.20 20.38 11.69
N PHE A 400 15.62 20.47 10.48
CA PHE A 400 15.21 19.30 9.71
C PHE A 400 16.36 18.40 9.30
N GLU A 401 17.52 18.97 8.95
CA GLU A 401 18.74 18.18 8.69
C GLU A 401 19.19 17.41 9.95
N GLN A 402 19.09 18.02 11.13
CA GLN A 402 19.45 17.34 12.38
C GLN A 402 18.43 16.25 12.76
N LEU A 403 17.13 16.43 12.48
CA LEU A 403 16.11 15.40 12.65
C LEU A 403 16.44 14.19 11.79
N ALA A 404 16.70 14.39 10.50
CA ALA A 404 17.11 13.33 9.57
C ALA A 404 18.35 12.58 10.06
N LYS A 405 19.39 13.31 10.48
CA LYS A 405 20.61 12.72 11.01
C LYS A 405 20.35 11.87 12.26
N ASN A 406 19.59 12.38 13.21
CA ASN A 406 19.24 11.65 14.42
C ASN A 406 18.46 10.37 14.10
N ARG A 407 17.55 10.42 13.12
CA ARG A 407 16.78 9.26 12.66
C ARG A 407 17.66 8.20 12.00
N SER A 408 18.56 8.60 11.10
CA SER A 408 19.53 7.69 10.48
C SER A 408 20.43 7.01 11.53
N GLU A 409 20.92 7.78 12.51
CA GLU A 409 21.73 7.24 13.62
C GLU A 409 20.92 6.25 14.48
N ALA A 410 19.65 6.55 14.77
CA ALA A 410 18.76 5.67 15.52
C ALA A 410 18.47 4.36 14.76
N MET A 411 18.17 4.46 13.47
CA MET A 411 17.96 3.29 12.61
C MET A 411 19.21 2.41 12.53
N TYR A 412 20.39 3.04 12.37
CA TYR A 412 21.63 2.28 12.34
C TYR A 412 21.91 1.58 13.68
N ALA A 413 21.67 2.25 14.79
CA ALA A 413 21.92 1.70 16.13
C ALA A 413 20.95 0.57 16.51
N LEU A 414 19.67 0.65 16.13
CA LEU A 414 18.64 -0.27 16.60
C LEU A 414 18.27 -1.34 15.56
N MET A 415 18.38 -1.04 14.26
CA MET A 415 17.83 -1.86 13.19
C MET A 415 18.90 -2.51 12.31
N TRP A 416 20.10 -1.94 12.20
CA TRP A 416 21.17 -2.53 11.39
C TRP A 416 21.80 -3.74 12.07
N ASN A 417 22.09 -4.78 11.28
CA ASN A 417 22.76 -5.99 11.74
C ASN A 417 23.96 -6.31 10.87
N ASP A 418 25.16 -6.15 11.43
CA ASP A 418 26.43 -6.37 10.72
C ASP A 418 26.61 -7.83 10.25
N LYS A 419 26.12 -8.81 11.02
CA LYS A 419 26.24 -10.23 10.65
C LYS A 419 25.49 -10.54 9.34
N TYR A 420 24.32 -9.93 9.17
CA TYR A 420 23.46 -10.15 8.01
C TYR A 420 23.58 -9.07 6.96
N MET A 421 24.37 -8.03 7.19
CA MET A 421 24.48 -6.85 6.32
C MET A 421 23.10 -6.32 5.90
N SER A 422 22.18 -6.20 6.86
CA SER A 422 20.78 -5.87 6.57
C SER A 422 20.13 -5.11 7.73
N TYR A 423 19.09 -4.34 7.40
CA TYR A 423 18.21 -3.76 8.39
C TYR A 423 17.10 -4.75 8.76
N PHE A 424 16.60 -4.66 9.99
CA PHE A 424 15.47 -5.44 10.50
C PHE A 424 14.56 -4.53 11.30
N ASP A 425 13.24 -4.81 11.27
CA ASP A 425 12.29 -4.11 12.12
C ASP A 425 12.67 -4.32 13.61
N TYR A 426 12.46 -3.29 14.41
CA TYR A 426 12.71 -3.36 15.85
C TYR A 426 11.42 -3.62 16.61
N ASN A 427 11.39 -4.65 17.40
CA ASN A 427 10.22 -5.09 18.17
C ASN A 427 10.30 -4.56 19.60
N LEU A 428 9.34 -3.70 19.97
CA LEU A 428 9.26 -3.08 21.30
C LEU A 428 8.97 -4.10 22.41
N THR A 429 8.24 -5.19 22.09
CA THR A 429 7.91 -6.24 23.05
C THR A 429 9.14 -7.03 23.45
N SER A 430 10.00 -7.38 22.50
CA SER A 430 11.24 -8.11 22.76
C SER A 430 12.43 -7.20 23.10
N GLY A 431 12.35 -5.91 22.75
CA GLY A 431 13.48 -4.97 22.84
C GLY A 431 14.63 -5.32 21.89
N ALA A 432 14.34 -5.97 20.76
CA ALA A 432 15.34 -6.48 19.82
C ALA A 432 14.85 -6.44 18.37
N GLN A 433 15.75 -6.74 17.43
CA GLN A 433 15.45 -6.92 16.01
C GLN A 433 14.68 -8.22 15.77
N ASP A 434 13.69 -8.19 14.84
CA ASP A 434 12.99 -9.39 14.38
C ASP A 434 13.82 -10.11 13.29
N LEU A 435 14.77 -10.93 13.74
CA LEU A 435 15.77 -11.56 12.86
C LEU A 435 15.28 -12.85 12.19
N TYR A 436 14.34 -13.56 12.80
CA TYR A 436 14.04 -14.94 12.42
C TYR A 436 12.53 -15.20 12.34
N VAL A 437 12.16 -16.03 11.36
CA VAL A 437 10.84 -16.66 11.29
C VAL A 437 11.03 -18.18 11.23
N PRO A 438 10.02 -18.98 11.61
CA PRO A 438 10.11 -20.43 11.48
C PRO A 438 10.39 -20.85 10.05
N SER A 439 11.23 -21.87 9.83
CA SER A 439 11.47 -22.41 8.50
C SER A 439 10.26 -23.18 7.99
N ASN A 440 9.98 -23.09 6.70
CA ASN A 440 8.93 -23.82 6.02
C ASN A 440 9.50 -24.72 4.89
N ALA A 441 8.64 -25.33 4.10
CA ALA A 441 9.06 -26.24 3.03
C ALA A 441 9.88 -25.55 1.92
N ASP A 442 9.62 -24.26 1.69
CA ASP A 442 10.27 -23.47 0.63
C ASP A 442 11.57 -22.79 1.09
N THR A 443 11.92 -22.94 2.38
CA THR A 443 13.13 -22.34 2.95
C THR A 443 14.39 -23.00 2.37
N THR A 444 15.24 -22.21 1.76
CA THR A 444 16.49 -22.66 1.15
C THR A 444 17.55 -23.04 2.19
N PRO A 445 18.55 -23.88 1.84
CA PRO A 445 19.68 -24.13 2.71
C PRO A 445 20.45 -22.88 3.12
N ALA A 446 20.55 -21.88 2.23
CA ALA A 446 21.24 -20.61 2.50
C ALA A 446 20.50 -19.79 3.57
N GLU A 447 19.18 -19.76 3.54
CA GLU A 447 18.35 -19.05 4.54
C GLU A 447 18.39 -19.72 5.93
N LYS A 448 18.60 -21.04 5.97
CA LYS A 448 18.75 -21.81 7.22
C LYS A 448 20.15 -21.75 7.81
N ALA A 449 21.18 -21.57 6.96
CA ALA A 449 22.58 -21.74 7.36
C ALA A 449 23.01 -20.86 8.54
N ASP A 450 22.46 -19.64 8.63
CA ASP A 450 22.81 -18.66 9.65
C ASP A 450 21.74 -18.47 10.72
N ALA A 451 20.68 -19.26 10.68
CA ALA A 451 19.56 -19.21 11.62
C ALA A 451 19.64 -20.32 12.68
N PRO A 452 18.98 -20.16 13.86
CA PRO A 452 18.78 -21.24 14.80
C PRO A 452 18.04 -22.44 14.17
N GLU A 453 18.20 -23.64 14.77
CA GLU A 453 17.50 -24.84 14.30
C GLU A 453 15.97 -24.63 14.26
N GLY A 454 15.32 -24.96 13.14
CA GLY A 454 13.90 -24.79 12.90
C GLY A 454 13.50 -23.38 12.44
N TYR A 455 14.46 -22.48 12.26
CA TYR A 455 14.24 -21.11 11.82
C TYR A 455 14.97 -20.80 10.50
N GLN A 456 14.60 -19.68 9.90
CA GLN A 456 15.29 -19.03 8.78
C GLN A 456 15.50 -17.56 9.11
N VAL A 457 16.52 -16.96 8.50
CA VAL A 457 16.71 -15.51 8.61
C VAL A 457 15.59 -14.81 7.87
N PHE A 458 14.91 -13.88 8.55
CA PHE A 458 13.78 -13.18 7.98
C PHE A 458 14.26 -12.19 6.91
N PHE A 459 13.66 -12.29 5.74
CA PHE A 459 13.85 -11.36 4.63
C PHE A 459 12.51 -10.65 4.35
N HIS A 460 12.56 -9.34 4.19
CA HIS A 460 11.46 -8.55 3.65
C HIS A 460 12.00 -7.32 2.91
N VAL A 461 11.31 -6.89 1.85
CA VAL A 461 11.80 -5.81 0.98
C VAL A 461 11.94 -4.46 1.69
N ALA A 462 11.21 -4.24 2.78
CA ALA A 462 11.37 -3.02 3.59
C ALA A 462 12.80 -2.81 4.11
N GLN A 463 13.62 -3.87 4.21
CA GLN A 463 15.03 -3.82 4.61
C GLN A 463 15.90 -2.93 3.69
N PHE A 464 15.42 -2.64 2.46
CA PHE A 464 16.14 -1.91 1.43
C PHE A 464 15.72 -0.44 1.30
N TYR A 465 14.68 -0.01 1.99
CA TYR A 465 14.24 1.40 2.00
C TYR A 465 15.35 2.37 2.43
N PRO A 466 16.25 2.02 3.40
CA PRO A 466 17.35 2.91 3.76
C PRO A 466 18.33 3.20 2.62
N PHE A 467 18.50 2.26 1.68
CA PHE A 467 19.31 2.47 0.48
C PHE A 467 18.55 3.25 -0.60
N TRP A 468 17.27 2.96 -0.78
CA TRP A 468 16.40 3.69 -1.71
C TRP A 468 16.27 5.17 -1.34
N LEU A 469 16.03 5.46 -0.06
CA LEU A 469 15.72 6.80 0.44
C LEU A 469 16.92 7.53 1.08
N GLY A 470 18.08 6.88 1.12
CA GLY A 470 19.33 7.46 1.60
C GLY A 470 19.48 7.49 3.11
N ALA A 471 18.60 6.81 3.88
CA ALA A 471 18.66 6.75 5.34
C ALA A 471 19.83 5.89 5.87
N ALA A 472 20.38 4.98 5.06
CA ALA A 472 21.59 4.26 5.40
C ALA A 472 22.78 5.25 5.53
N PRO A 473 23.64 5.07 6.54
CA PRO A 473 24.77 5.99 6.74
C PRO A 473 25.78 5.90 5.57
N PRO A 474 26.57 6.96 5.32
CA PRO A 474 27.45 7.05 4.16
C PRO A 474 28.41 5.86 3.97
N GLN A 475 28.94 5.28 5.07
CA GLN A 475 29.82 4.10 5.00
C GLN A 475 29.15 2.87 4.41
N LEU A 476 27.82 2.79 4.41
CA LEU A 476 27.04 1.72 3.78
C LEU A 476 26.57 2.14 2.38
N ARG A 477 25.80 3.22 2.27
CA ARG A 477 25.14 3.61 1.01
C ARG A 477 26.12 4.09 -0.07
N ASP A 478 27.24 4.75 0.35
CA ASP A 478 28.23 5.32 -0.56
C ASP A 478 29.37 4.33 -0.87
N ASN A 479 29.29 3.09 -0.37
CA ASN A 479 30.26 2.02 -0.61
C ASN A 479 29.59 0.90 -1.46
N PRO A 480 29.94 0.77 -2.75
CA PRO A 480 29.36 -0.24 -3.63
C PRO A 480 29.47 -1.67 -3.10
N LEU A 481 30.57 -2.01 -2.42
CA LEU A 481 30.73 -3.33 -1.82
C LEU A 481 29.74 -3.56 -0.67
N ALA A 482 29.51 -2.56 0.17
CA ALA A 482 28.51 -2.68 1.25
C ALA A 482 27.09 -2.80 0.69
N VAL A 483 26.74 -2.04 -0.34
CA VAL A 483 25.46 -2.15 -1.04
C VAL A 483 25.29 -3.54 -1.67
N LYS A 484 26.30 -4.03 -2.40
CA LYS A 484 26.32 -5.37 -2.97
C LYS A 484 26.04 -6.45 -1.92
N LEU A 485 26.74 -6.39 -0.78
CA LEU A 485 26.57 -7.34 0.33
C LEU A 485 25.16 -7.24 0.96
N ALA A 486 24.65 -6.03 1.14
CA ALA A 486 23.29 -5.82 1.64
C ALA A 486 22.23 -6.42 0.70
N PHE A 487 22.41 -6.31 -0.62
CA PHE A 487 21.49 -6.86 -1.62
C PHE A 487 21.77 -8.33 -2.00
N GLN A 488 22.72 -9.02 -1.34
CA GLN A 488 23.07 -10.39 -1.69
C GLN A 488 21.86 -11.33 -1.68
N ARG A 489 20.99 -11.22 -0.67
CA ARG A 489 19.77 -12.05 -0.59
C ARG A 489 18.76 -11.76 -1.70
N VAL A 490 18.71 -10.53 -2.23
CA VAL A 490 17.92 -10.19 -3.41
C VAL A 490 18.49 -10.93 -4.63
N SER A 491 19.81 -10.90 -4.80
CA SER A 491 20.51 -11.60 -5.89
C SER A 491 20.27 -13.12 -5.85
N ASP A 492 20.31 -13.71 -4.66
CA ASP A 492 20.06 -15.14 -4.46
C ASP A 492 18.65 -15.51 -4.88
N ARG A 493 17.62 -14.77 -4.44
CA ARG A 493 16.22 -14.99 -4.81
C ARG A 493 15.96 -14.87 -6.30
N VAL A 494 16.48 -13.84 -6.94
CA VAL A 494 16.36 -13.65 -8.39
C VAL A 494 17.07 -14.77 -9.16
N SER A 495 18.03 -15.45 -8.55
CA SER A 495 18.73 -16.59 -9.17
C SER A 495 17.96 -17.91 -9.00
N GLU A 496 17.16 -18.04 -7.96
CA GLU A 496 16.37 -19.24 -7.64
C GLU A 496 14.97 -19.22 -8.24
N LYS A 497 14.37 -18.01 -8.41
CA LYS A 497 12.98 -17.82 -8.83
C LYS A 497 12.89 -17.24 -10.25
N ALA A 498 11.82 -17.57 -10.96
CA ALA A 498 11.60 -17.11 -12.33
C ALA A 498 11.01 -15.71 -12.42
N GLY A 499 10.16 -15.31 -11.45
CA GLY A 499 9.50 -14.02 -11.38
C GLY A 499 10.34 -12.93 -10.69
N GLY A 500 9.67 -11.95 -10.11
CA GLY A 500 10.28 -10.88 -9.31
C GLY A 500 10.62 -11.34 -7.88
N VAL A 501 10.84 -10.37 -7.00
CA VAL A 501 11.17 -10.62 -5.58
C VAL A 501 9.90 -10.48 -4.74
N ALA A 502 9.53 -11.55 -4.04
CA ALA A 502 8.40 -11.53 -3.13
C ALA A 502 8.63 -10.56 -1.96
N ALA A 503 7.53 -10.04 -1.40
CA ALA A 503 7.57 -9.08 -0.30
C ALA A 503 8.36 -9.59 0.90
N THR A 504 8.18 -10.88 1.25
CA THR A 504 8.93 -11.58 2.30
C THR A 504 9.43 -12.95 1.82
N ASN A 505 10.20 -13.63 2.66
CA ASN A 505 10.60 -15.02 2.43
C ASN A 505 9.77 -16.05 3.21
N TYR A 506 8.57 -15.70 3.62
CA TYR A 506 7.73 -16.56 4.41
C TYR A 506 6.35 -16.76 3.78
N VAL A 507 5.93 -18.03 3.62
CA VAL A 507 4.64 -18.38 3.01
C VAL A 507 3.58 -18.47 4.10
N THR A 508 2.59 -17.57 4.06
CA THR A 508 1.52 -17.51 5.05
C THR A 508 0.11 -17.53 4.46
N GLY A 509 -0.04 -17.23 3.17
CA GLY A 509 -1.34 -16.94 2.59
C GLY A 509 -1.78 -15.48 2.75
N GLN A 510 -1.06 -14.68 3.53
CA GLN A 510 -1.24 -13.23 3.56
C GLN A 510 -0.69 -12.59 2.29
N GLN A 511 -1.32 -11.49 1.83
CA GLN A 511 -1.00 -10.92 0.53
C GLN A 511 0.36 -10.22 0.45
N TRP A 512 0.93 -9.79 1.59
CA TRP A 512 2.26 -9.18 1.65
C TRP A 512 3.34 -10.15 2.13
N ASP A 513 3.13 -11.44 1.87
CA ASP A 513 4.11 -12.51 2.07
C ASP A 513 4.34 -13.27 0.75
N GLN A 514 5.32 -14.18 0.74
CA GLN A 514 5.59 -15.04 -0.42
C GLN A 514 4.34 -15.86 -0.79
N PRO A 515 4.01 -16.01 -2.09
CA PRO A 515 4.85 -15.73 -3.27
C PRO A 515 4.62 -14.35 -3.92
N ASN A 516 4.01 -13.38 -3.24
CA ASN A 516 3.53 -12.16 -3.86
C ASN A 516 4.63 -11.13 -4.10
N VAL A 517 4.76 -10.73 -5.37
CA VAL A 517 5.65 -9.69 -5.87
C VAL A 517 4.84 -8.42 -6.10
N TRP A 518 5.18 -7.36 -5.41
CA TRP A 518 4.49 -6.09 -5.48
C TRP A 518 5.27 -5.07 -6.31
N PRO A 519 4.67 -4.43 -7.31
CA PRO A 519 5.34 -3.44 -8.15
C PRO A 519 6.06 -2.33 -7.40
N PRO A 520 5.47 -1.70 -6.36
CA PRO A 520 6.17 -0.73 -5.52
C PRO A 520 7.47 -1.26 -4.92
N LEU A 521 7.47 -2.50 -4.46
CA LEU A 521 8.64 -3.11 -3.84
C LEU A 521 9.73 -3.44 -4.86
N MET A 522 9.34 -3.81 -6.08
CA MET A 522 10.30 -3.94 -7.19
C MET A 522 10.96 -2.60 -7.51
N HIS A 523 10.19 -1.51 -7.56
CA HIS A 523 10.73 -0.16 -7.74
C HIS A 523 11.76 0.19 -6.65
N VAL A 524 11.43 -0.04 -5.37
CA VAL A 524 12.34 0.20 -4.22
C VAL A 524 13.67 -0.52 -4.40
N LEU A 525 13.65 -1.79 -4.78
CA LEU A 525 14.86 -2.59 -4.99
C LEU A 525 15.68 -2.06 -6.18
N ILE A 526 15.03 -1.81 -7.30
CA ILE A 526 15.68 -1.36 -8.54
C ILE A 526 16.31 0.02 -8.33
N GLU A 527 15.54 0.99 -7.81
CA GLU A 527 16.03 2.35 -7.63
C GLU A 527 17.05 2.45 -6.51
N GLY A 528 16.90 1.65 -5.44
CA GLY A 528 17.89 1.55 -4.38
C GLY A 528 19.27 1.14 -4.88
N LEU A 529 19.33 0.17 -5.82
CA LEU A 529 20.56 -0.25 -6.48
C LEU A 529 21.09 0.81 -7.46
N LEU A 530 20.21 1.46 -8.25
CA LEU A 530 20.60 2.52 -9.19
C LEU A 530 21.25 3.71 -8.49
N LYS A 531 20.84 4.01 -7.25
CA LYS A 531 21.40 5.11 -6.44
C LYS A 531 22.77 4.81 -5.86
N THR A 532 23.31 3.59 -6.06
CA THR A 532 24.70 3.27 -5.64
C THR A 532 25.68 4.16 -6.40
N PRO A 533 26.49 4.97 -5.71
CA PRO A 533 27.44 5.84 -6.39
C PRO A 533 28.68 5.07 -6.87
N ALA A 534 29.29 5.50 -7.97
CA ALA A 534 30.54 4.95 -8.48
C ALA A 534 31.75 5.49 -7.68
N THR A 535 31.75 5.34 -6.37
CA THR A 535 32.71 5.92 -5.43
C THR A 535 34.15 5.52 -5.74
N PHE A 536 34.36 4.27 -6.18
CA PHE A 536 35.67 3.74 -6.57
C PHE A 536 35.88 3.68 -8.10
N GLY A 537 35.02 4.38 -8.86
CA GLY A 537 35.02 4.42 -10.31
C GLY A 537 33.94 3.53 -10.94
N LYS A 538 33.62 3.83 -12.21
CA LYS A 538 32.57 3.09 -12.96
C LYS A 538 32.99 1.67 -13.31
N GLU A 539 34.27 1.35 -13.24
CA GLU A 539 34.80 0.01 -13.52
C GLU A 539 34.96 -0.84 -12.24
N ASP A 540 34.56 -0.30 -11.08
CA ASP A 540 34.58 -1.06 -9.83
C ASP A 540 33.66 -2.27 -9.92
N PRO A 541 34.18 -3.50 -9.65
CA PRO A 541 33.36 -4.70 -9.81
C PRO A 541 32.11 -4.73 -8.95
N ALA A 542 32.16 -4.21 -7.71
CA ALA A 542 30.98 -4.19 -6.84
C ALA A 542 29.93 -3.19 -7.34
N TYR A 543 30.37 -2.03 -7.86
CA TYR A 543 29.47 -1.09 -8.52
C TYR A 543 28.78 -1.73 -9.75
N LEU A 544 29.55 -2.36 -10.63
CA LEU A 544 29.00 -3.01 -11.82
C LEU A 544 27.98 -4.09 -11.45
N GLU A 545 28.26 -4.92 -10.44
CA GLU A 545 27.32 -5.94 -9.96
C GLU A 545 26.01 -5.36 -9.40
N THR A 546 26.06 -4.19 -8.73
CA THR A 546 24.82 -3.51 -8.28
C THR A 546 24.00 -3.00 -9.47
N GLN A 547 24.65 -2.47 -10.50
CA GLN A 547 23.96 -2.00 -11.72
C GLN A 547 23.37 -3.17 -12.53
N ASP A 548 24.11 -4.28 -12.64
CA ASP A 548 23.62 -5.48 -13.32
C ASP A 548 22.44 -6.11 -12.58
N LEU A 549 22.46 -6.17 -11.25
CA LEU A 549 21.32 -6.64 -10.47
C LEU A 549 20.09 -5.75 -10.65
N SER A 550 20.27 -4.43 -10.67
CA SER A 550 19.20 -3.47 -10.94
C SER A 550 18.55 -3.73 -12.32
N LEU A 551 19.35 -3.89 -13.37
CA LEU A 551 18.86 -4.21 -14.72
C LEU A 551 18.16 -5.57 -14.75
N LYS A 552 18.70 -6.58 -14.06
CA LYS A 552 18.08 -7.92 -13.98
C LYS A 552 16.70 -7.86 -13.31
N LEU A 553 16.55 -7.09 -12.24
CA LEU A 553 15.27 -6.87 -11.56
C LEU A 553 14.26 -6.17 -12.47
N ALA A 554 14.67 -5.12 -13.19
CA ALA A 554 13.83 -4.41 -14.13
C ALA A 554 13.36 -5.32 -15.28
N GLN A 555 14.25 -6.18 -15.80
CA GLN A 555 13.90 -7.18 -16.81
C GLN A 555 12.88 -8.19 -16.27
N ARG A 556 13.08 -8.73 -15.06
CA ARG A 556 12.12 -9.64 -14.41
C ARG A 556 10.74 -9.02 -14.25
N TYR A 557 10.70 -7.74 -13.92
CA TYR A 557 9.44 -7.02 -13.79
C TYR A 557 8.74 -6.84 -15.14
N LEU A 558 9.49 -6.46 -16.18
CA LEU A 558 8.97 -6.39 -17.56
C LEU A 558 8.48 -7.78 -18.04
N ASP A 559 9.24 -8.84 -17.80
CA ASP A 559 8.86 -10.20 -18.17
C ASP A 559 7.54 -10.61 -17.49
N SER A 560 7.41 -10.40 -16.18
CA SER A 560 6.22 -10.77 -15.41
C SER A 560 4.98 -10.00 -15.87
N THR A 561 5.09 -8.68 -16.07
CA THR A 561 3.97 -7.86 -16.51
C THR A 561 3.55 -8.18 -17.95
N PHE A 562 4.50 -8.29 -18.88
CA PHE A 562 4.23 -8.58 -20.28
C PHE A 562 3.65 -9.99 -20.48
N CYS A 563 4.26 -11.02 -19.87
CA CYS A 563 3.83 -12.40 -20.10
C CYS A 563 2.45 -12.67 -19.47
N THR A 564 2.15 -12.07 -18.32
CA THR A 564 0.82 -12.13 -17.70
C THR A 564 -0.22 -11.38 -18.53
N TRP A 565 0.13 -10.18 -19.04
CA TRP A 565 -0.71 -9.40 -19.93
C TRP A 565 -1.04 -10.19 -21.23
N ARG A 566 -0.04 -10.82 -21.85
CA ARG A 566 -0.26 -11.68 -23.01
C ARG A 566 -1.14 -12.90 -22.69
N ALA A 567 -0.89 -13.54 -21.56
CA ALA A 567 -1.65 -14.71 -21.13
C ALA A 567 -3.14 -14.39 -20.94
N THR A 568 -3.49 -13.12 -20.65
CA THR A 568 -4.86 -12.65 -20.43
C THR A 568 -5.49 -11.94 -21.65
N GLY A 569 -4.84 -11.92 -22.82
CA GLY A 569 -5.43 -11.41 -24.07
C GLY A 569 -4.69 -10.28 -24.73
N GLY A 570 -3.63 -9.79 -24.11
CA GLY A 570 -2.78 -8.76 -24.70
C GLY A 570 -2.11 -9.21 -26.00
N SER A 571 -1.99 -8.30 -26.95
CA SER A 571 -1.38 -8.56 -28.26
C SER A 571 -0.70 -7.33 -28.81
N THR A 572 0.33 -7.57 -29.61
CA THR A 572 1.01 -6.56 -30.46
C THR A 572 1.03 -7.05 -31.91
N ASP A 573 1.53 -6.23 -32.81
CA ASP A 573 1.62 -6.60 -34.23
C ASP A 573 2.47 -7.87 -34.47
N GLU A 574 3.53 -8.03 -33.67
CA GLU A 574 4.43 -9.19 -33.77
C GLU A 574 4.06 -10.33 -32.79
N THR A 575 3.25 -10.06 -31.80
CA THR A 575 2.79 -11.07 -30.82
C THR A 575 1.26 -11.12 -30.82
N PRO A 576 0.64 -11.87 -31.74
CA PRO A 576 -0.81 -11.95 -31.87
C PRO A 576 -1.44 -12.58 -30.62
N LYS A 577 -2.73 -12.32 -30.42
CA LYS A 577 -3.55 -12.87 -29.33
C LYS A 577 -3.43 -14.41 -29.28
N LEU A 578 -3.33 -14.97 -28.10
CA LEU A 578 -3.22 -16.42 -27.94
C LEU A 578 -4.50 -17.14 -28.33
N GLU A 579 -4.35 -18.35 -28.89
CA GLU A 579 -5.47 -19.18 -29.28
C GLU A 579 -6.37 -19.50 -28.06
N GLY A 580 -7.68 -19.42 -28.24
CA GLY A 580 -8.69 -19.68 -27.22
C GLY A 580 -9.08 -18.47 -26.37
N LEU A 581 -8.52 -17.27 -26.65
CA LEU A 581 -8.95 -16.00 -26.06
C LEU A 581 -9.98 -15.31 -26.97
N GLY A 582 -10.95 -14.63 -26.35
CA GLY A 582 -12.00 -13.91 -27.04
C GLY A 582 -11.55 -12.53 -27.58
N PRO A 583 -12.37 -11.90 -28.44
CA PRO A 583 -12.06 -10.55 -28.95
C PRO A 583 -12.00 -9.52 -27.83
N ASP A 584 -12.79 -9.69 -26.77
CA ASP A 584 -12.90 -8.76 -25.64
C ASP A 584 -11.80 -8.99 -24.56
N ASP A 585 -10.95 -10.01 -24.72
CA ASP A 585 -9.79 -10.21 -23.84
C ASP A 585 -8.66 -9.30 -24.33
N GLU A 586 -8.37 -8.21 -23.60
CA GLU A 586 -7.42 -7.18 -24.03
C GLU A 586 -6.06 -7.21 -23.29
N GLY A 587 -5.91 -8.16 -22.34
CA GLY A 587 -4.75 -8.23 -21.47
C GLY A 587 -4.94 -7.46 -20.17
N ILE A 588 -4.46 -8.01 -19.06
CA ILE A 588 -4.69 -7.49 -17.72
C ILE A 588 -3.36 -7.10 -17.07
N MET A 589 -3.33 -5.91 -16.48
CA MET A 589 -2.29 -5.46 -15.58
C MET A 589 -2.76 -5.71 -14.15
N PHE A 590 -2.09 -6.62 -13.42
CA PHE A 590 -2.51 -7.02 -12.09
C PHE A 590 -1.86 -6.17 -11.00
N GLU A 591 -2.51 -6.11 -9.85
CA GLU A 591 -2.03 -5.46 -8.63
C GLU A 591 -0.69 -6.04 -8.16
N LYS A 592 -0.51 -7.36 -8.26
CA LYS A 592 0.66 -8.13 -7.81
C LYS A 592 0.87 -9.38 -8.66
N TYR A 593 2.09 -9.91 -8.63
CA TYR A 593 2.53 -11.05 -9.44
C TYR A 593 3.10 -12.17 -8.54
N ALA A 594 3.36 -13.36 -9.13
CA ALA A 594 4.02 -14.45 -8.43
C ALA A 594 5.56 -14.38 -8.56
N ASP A 595 6.30 -14.88 -7.57
CA ASP A 595 7.77 -14.93 -7.60
C ASP A 595 8.32 -16.13 -8.37
N ASP A 596 7.54 -17.19 -8.51
CA ASP A 596 7.95 -18.49 -9.11
C ASP A 596 7.63 -18.59 -10.61
N SER A 597 6.90 -17.62 -11.17
CA SER A 597 6.45 -17.61 -12.56
C SER A 597 6.39 -16.20 -13.14
N THR A 598 6.62 -16.10 -14.46
CA THR A 598 6.48 -14.81 -15.20
C THR A 598 5.10 -14.62 -15.83
N ASN A 599 4.18 -15.56 -15.71
CA ASN A 599 2.87 -15.50 -16.37
C ASN A 599 1.69 -15.76 -15.42
N VAL A 600 1.89 -15.55 -14.12
CA VAL A 600 0.90 -15.77 -13.07
C VAL A 600 0.76 -14.51 -12.20
N ALA A 601 -0.48 -14.09 -11.96
CA ALA A 601 -0.79 -13.07 -10.97
C ALA A 601 -0.54 -13.61 -9.55
N GLY A 602 -0.28 -12.72 -8.60
CA GLY A 602 -0.23 -13.07 -7.18
C GLY A 602 -1.60 -13.51 -6.64
N GLY A 603 -1.65 -13.90 -5.37
CA GLY A 603 -2.87 -14.39 -4.73
C GLY A 603 -2.86 -14.21 -3.22
N GLY A 604 -3.92 -14.69 -2.54
CA GLY A 604 -4.07 -14.61 -1.09
C GLY A 604 -4.54 -13.24 -0.58
N GLY A 605 -4.70 -13.14 0.74
CA GLY A 605 -5.21 -11.95 1.41
C GLY A 605 -6.73 -11.90 1.57
N GLU A 606 -7.23 -10.75 1.99
CA GLU A 606 -8.65 -10.53 2.33
C GLU A 606 -9.57 -10.42 1.09
N TYR A 607 -9.01 -10.16 -0.09
CA TYR A 607 -9.76 -9.98 -1.34
C TYR A 607 -9.03 -10.62 -2.53
N GLU A 608 -9.74 -10.79 -3.64
CA GLU A 608 -9.16 -11.30 -4.88
C GLU A 608 -8.26 -10.25 -5.55
N VAL A 609 -7.20 -10.72 -6.24
CA VAL A 609 -6.26 -9.86 -6.95
C VAL A 609 -6.97 -8.93 -7.92
N VAL A 610 -6.65 -7.66 -7.85
CA VAL A 610 -7.31 -6.59 -8.59
C VAL A 610 -6.63 -6.38 -9.95
N GLU A 611 -7.43 -5.92 -10.92
CA GLU A 611 -7.06 -5.71 -12.32
C GLU A 611 -6.93 -4.21 -12.65
N GLY A 612 -6.11 -3.88 -13.68
CA GLY A 612 -5.96 -2.53 -14.21
C GLY A 612 -5.26 -1.58 -13.25
N PHE A 613 -4.27 -2.04 -12.52
CA PHE A 613 -3.78 -1.39 -11.31
C PHE A 613 -2.77 -0.27 -11.58
N GLY A 614 -3.05 0.92 -11.03
CA GLY A 614 -2.30 2.15 -11.31
C GLY A 614 -0.81 2.09 -10.98
N TRP A 615 -0.41 1.58 -9.80
CA TRP A 615 1.02 1.49 -9.46
C TRP A 615 1.79 0.53 -10.36
N THR A 616 1.15 -0.56 -10.80
CA THR A 616 1.77 -1.51 -11.74
C THR A 616 2.10 -0.82 -13.06
N ASN A 617 1.12 -0.07 -13.58
CA ASN A 617 1.31 0.72 -14.80
C ASN A 617 2.43 1.75 -14.62
N GLY A 618 2.42 2.46 -13.50
CA GLY A 618 3.41 3.49 -13.19
C GLY A 618 4.83 2.95 -13.09
N VAL A 619 5.04 1.87 -12.34
CA VAL A 619 6.37 1.24 -12.19
C VAL A 619 6.87 0.66 -13.52
N LEU A 620 5.98 0.08 -14.35
CA LEU A 620 6.39 -0.42 -15.67
C LEU A 620 6.88 0.72 -16.58
N ILE A 621 6.10 1.80 -16.66
CA ILE A 621 6.45 2.97 -17.50
C ILE A 621 7.77 3.57 -17.00
N TRP A 622 7.94 3.72 -15.68
CA TRP A 622 9.17 4.17 -15.07
C TRP A 622 10.38 3.28 -15.41
N ALA A 623 10.22 1.96 -15.34
CA ALA A 623 11.30 1.02 -15.59
C ALA A 623 11.73 1.07 -17.06
N VAL A 624 10.78 1.13 -18.01
CA VAL A 624 11.09 1.19 -19.44
C VAL A 624 11.74 2.53 -19.82
N ASP A 625 11.28 3.65 -19.27
CA ASP A 625 11.93 4.96 -19.45
C ASP A 625 13.37 4.95 -18.90
N THR A 626 13.57 4.40 -17.69
CA THR A 626 14.86 4.41 -17.00
C THR A 626 15.92 3.54 -17.68
N PHE A 627 15.55 2.38 -18.17
CA PHE A 627 16.50 1.40 -18.73
C PHE A 627 16.55 1.41 -20.26
N GLY A 628 15.49 1.86 -20.94
CA GLY A 628 15.41 1.96 -22.39
C GLY A 628 15.79 0.65 -23.08
N ASN A 629 16.62 0.75 -24.12
CA ASN A 629 17.06 -0.39 -24.94
C ASN A 629 17.98 -1.40 -24.22
N LYS A 630 18.30 -1.20 -22.94
CA LYS A 630 18.95 -2.23 -22.12
C LYS A 630 18.00 -3.37 -21.78
N LEU A 631 16.71 -3.08 -21.68
CA LEU A 631 15.68 -4.10 -21.51
C LEU A 631 15.52 -4.88 -22.82
N LYS A 632 15.28 -6.17 -22.69
CA LYS A 632 15.10 -7.07 -23.84
C LYS A 632 13.63 -7.46 -23.96
N ARG A 633 13.22 -7.79 -25.19
CA ARG A 633 11.91 -8.38 -25.46
C ARG A 633 11.70 -9.59 -24.53
N PRO A 634 10.59 -9.63 -23.76
CA PRO A 634 10.28 -10.75 -22.89
C PRO A 634 10.14 -12.07 -23.65
N ASP A 635 10.76 -13.11 -23.13
CA ASP A 635 10.53 -14.50 -23.57
C ASP A 635 9.55 -15.18 -22.61
N CYS A 636 8.32 -15.34 -23.04
CA CYS A 636 7.26 -15.96 -22.26
C CYS A 636 7.18 -17.48 -22.44
N GLY A 637 8.10 -18.10 -23.19
CA GLY A 637 8.05 -19.50 -23.51
C GLY A 637 6.76 -19.92 -24.23
N ASN A 638 6.30 -21.13 -24.00
CA ASN A 638 5.06 -21.65 -24.57
C ASN A 638 3.84 -21.24 -23.76
N LEU A 639 3.37 -20.00 -23.93
CA LEU A 639 2.13 -19.54 -23.32
C LEU A 639 0.92 -20.19 -24.01
N THR A 640 0.01 -20.74 -23.22
CA THR A 640 -1.30 -21.18 -23.70
C THR A 640 -2.40 -20.51 -22.88
N ALA A 641 -3.56 -20.30 -23.49
CA ALA A 641 -4.73 -19.77 -22.80
C ALA A 641 -5.23 -20.68 -21.65
N ALA A 642 -4.79 -21.94 -21.59
CA ALA A 642 -5.09 -22.88 -20.52
C ALA A 642 -4.26 -22.64 -19.25
N ASN A 643 -3.20 -21.85 -19.32
CA ASN A 643 -2.38 -21.47 -18.15
C ASN A 643 -3.03 -20.36 -17.32
N ILE A 644 -4.21 -19.87 -17.71
CA ILE A 644 -4.95 -18.85 -16.99
C ILE A 644 -5.99 -19.55 -16.13
N ASP A 645 -6.08 -19.19 -14.85
CA ASP A 645 -7.20 -19.62 -14.03
C ASP A 645 -8.51 -19.14 -14.69
N ARG A 646 -9.37 -20.09 -15.11
CA ARG A 646 -10.63 -19.79 -15.81
C ARG A 646 -11.58 -18.90 -15.02
N LYS A 647 -11.35 -18.71 -13.72
CA LYS A 647 -12.09 -17.78 -12.86
C LYS A 647 -11.80 -16.31 -13.23
N LEU A 648 -10.59 -15.98 -13.69
CA LEU A 648 -10.22 -14.63 -14.12
C LEU A 648 -10.89 -14.26 -15.47
N ARG A 649 -11.16 -15.23 -16.34
CA ARG A 649 -11.77 -14.99 -17.67
C ARG A 649 -13.26 -14.57 -17.64
N LYS A 650 -14.00 -14.88 -16.59
CA LYS A 650 -15.47 -14.66 -16.57
C LYS A 650 -15.88 -13.25 -16.18
N ARG A 651 -14.96 -12.36 -15.80
CA ARG A 651 -15.29 -11.03 -15.28
C ARG A 651 -15.30 -9.89 -16.29
N GLY A 652 -14.65 -10.03 -17.44
CA GLY A 652 -14.62 -8.99 -18.49
C GLY A 652 -15.93 -8.80 -19.27
N SER A 653 -16.90 -9.68 -19.16
CA SER A 653 -18.03 -9.71 -20.09
C SER A 653 -19.43 -9.72 -19.49
N SER A 654 -19.69 -9.24 -18.30
CA SER A 654 -21.07 -8.89 -17.92
C SER A 654 -21.19 -8.33 -16.50
N GLY A 655 -21.71 -7.13 -16.35
CA GLY A 655 -22.39 -6.72 -15.14
C GLY A 655 -23.57 -7.68 -14.88
N GLN A 656 -23.57 -8.32 -13.72
CA GLN A 656 -24.52 -9.30 -13.23
C GLN A 656 -24.18 -10.77 -13.54
N ARG A 657 -23.37 -11.41 -12.70
CA ARG A 657 -23.47 -12.83 -12.38
C ARG A 657 -23.21 -13.07 -10.90
N ALA A 658 -23.93 -14.05 -10.35
CA ALA A 658 -23.81 -14.51 -8.99
C ALA A 658 -22.33 -14.71 -8.61
N VAL A 659 -21.91 -14.08 -7.54
CA VAL A 659 -20.56 -14.16 -7.00
C VAL A 659 -20.31 -15.60 -6.56
N GLU A 660 -19.34 -16.30 -7.16
CA GLU A 660 -18.78 -17.49 -6.53
C GLU A 660 -18.06 -17.04 -5.25
N LEU A 661 -18.44 -17.63 -4.13
CA LEU A 661 -17.83 -17.40 -2.83
C LEU A 661 -16.34 -17.69 -2.91
N SER A 662 -15.53 -16.88 -2.26
CA SER A 662 -14.10 -17.19 -2.06
C SER A 662 -13.96 -18.57 -1.40
N PRO A 663 -12.82 -19.26 -1.50
CA PRO A 663 -12.60 -20.52 -0.78
C PRO A 663 -12.92 -20.41 0.71
N TYR A 664 -12.78 -19.22 1.27
CA TYR A 664 -13.12 -18.84 2.62
C TYR A 664 -14.65 -18.77 2.84
N ASP A 665 -15.36 -18.03 2.00
CA ASP A 665 -16.82 -17.93 2.09
C ASP A 665 -17.50 -19.29 1.85
N ALA A 666 -16.91 -20.13 0.99
CA ALA A 666 -17.40 -21.49 0.73
C ALA A 666 -17.29 -22.40 1.98
N ARG A 667 -16.19 -22.33 2.73
CA ARG A 667 -16.03 -23.07 3.99
C ARG A 667 -17.00 -22.59 5.06
N TRP A 668 -17.17 -21.29 5.20
CA TRP A 668 -18.06 -20.70 6.20
C TRP A 668 -19.53 -21.04 5.92
N VAL A 669 -19.96 -20.93 4.67
CA VAL A 669 -21.33 -21.34 4.25
C VAL A 669 -21.56 -22.84 4.44
N ALA A 670 -20.55 -23.68 4.22
CA ALA A 670 -20.64 -25.10 4.47
C ALA A 670 -20.85 -25.39 5.98
N ASN A 671 -20.15 -24.66 6.85
CA ASN A 671 -20.27 -24.81 8.30
C ASN A 671 -21.64 -24.32 8.81
N LEU A 672 -22.17 -23.21 8.29
CA LEU A 672 -23.53 -22.75 8.61
C LEU A 672 -24.61 -23.76 8.22
N ARG A 673 -24.47 -24.43 7.05
CA ARG A 673 -25.43 -25.44 6.57
C ARG A 673 -25.40 -26.73 7.37
N GLN A 674 -24.27 -26.99 8.08
CA GLN A 674 -24.12 -28.19 8.94
C GLN A 674 -24.58 -27.94 10.38
N GLY A 675 -25.07 -26.73 10.72
CA GLY A 675 -25.58 -26.40 12.05
C GLY A 675 -24.52 -26.45 13.14
N ARG A 676 -23.26 -26.25 12.78
CA ARG A 676 -22.08 -26.25 13.69
C ARG A 676 -21.48 -24.88 13.87
#